data_e777d21d7102313bbe64cc6965d26161
#
_entry.id   e777d21d7102313bbe64cc6965d26161
#
_cell.length_a   1.000
_cell.length_b   1.000
_cell.length_c   1.000
_cell.angle_alpha   90.00
_cell.angle_beta   90.00
_cell.angle_gamma   90.00
#
_symmetry.space_group_name_H-M   'P 1'
#
loop_
_entity.id
_entity.type
_entity.pdbx_description
1 polymer ?
#
loop_
_entity_poly.entity_id
_entity_poly.type
_entity_poly.pdbx_seq_one_letter_code
_entity_poly.pdbx_strand_id
1 'polypeptide(L)'
;MFFTILFVSTSLIYAGNTGKIFGKVIDEDTGEPLIGVNVVVKGIGQGASTDEQGEFYLIGVPPGNYNIEFSYIGYAPLTVRDLLVRVDLTSTLNVKIKVEAIEGDEIEVVADRLMVQKDITFTRRLATEEDFVNVPGMESSADVFRMQAGAITDIQPVRLNLDNGQQLQVRDESLKNIHVRGGRGGEILYMVDGMPVTHPLYGGRSVLDLNVSDVSQIEILSGAFSAEYGQAQSGVVNITTKTGGDILSGNLEFKTDNGLPGFDNSYNTDYLSFTLGGPVPLLGSKLNFFTSGNLNRTDTWLNNGRTRKELNWLGLGLNERQDNNVNLNAKLNYSLTDQINLILSYNDAYKQWSNYNWMWHLAPNNMAEFNRQTNRYNLRLNHFVSKKTFYNLNVGYMTVKYNASIDGRSEPDEWWVFRDGDCDEYPDSIDCNGPDGFFNNDTLGDTLYSNITNPVVDQVTGFYNNTGREDIWRDDFTKTLTIKADLTSQYNKYNMIKTGISIQTNDLHYVDIADGATNLSVYGQQYYTMPTDSIIYPEPPGPFPQYGRTRWVFDAKPITGALYLENKFEIESLILNAGARVDFLYLGKSVESDQFRSDWENATGLTADWKLTKAKFSPRFGISFPVTEYIVLFFSYGHFLQTPELQYYYRDPYTGGFTGNPHLDYEQTVLYEFGFTNQFADNLSLDIKAYNKDISDQTQTLQLYANLGLPVWLYDNRGFARARGLEFELNKKPAGRLRLLSGKMTYTVQWATGYSSSTFGEYVWEQYGFPNPIRERRLNWDVRHQVVSNITLSAPRGRDLSLFGIKLPTDWALTFLTRFSTGKAYTPGTMDIFEQRLLENTGSYPSTIVTDVKFNKFFSIPFINNSLTFYAEVYNLFDRNNPQGVNNWTGYPYAYGDLLGGSSRYYSHREITLYRQPMQFDQDRYLKVGINLNF
;
A
#
# COMPACT_ATOMS: atom_id res chain seq x y z
N MET A 1 3.17 -26.17 -30.88
CA MET A 1 2.89 -25.73 -32.26
C MET A 1 2.14 -24.40 -32.29
N PHE A 2 2.56 -23.41 -31.44
CA PHE A 2 1.92 -22.07 -31.37
C PHE A 2 2.94 -20.92 -31.30
N PHE A 3 4.20 -21.22 -31.61
CA PHE A 3 5.32 -20.25 -31.55
C PHE A 3 5.83 -19.76 -32.90
N THR A 4 5.15 -20.08 -34.02
CA THR A 4 5.70 -19.84 -35.38
C THR A 4 4.87 -18.90 -36.26
N ILE A 5 3.86 -18.21 -35.72
CA ILE A 5 3.06 -17.24 -36.51
C ILE A 5 3.02 -15.89 -35.77
N LEU A 6 4.16 -15.25 -35.56
CA LEU A 6 4.21 -13.82 -35.25
C LEU A 6 5.52 -13.16 -35.68
N PHE A 7 5.94 -13.47 -36.92
CA PHE A 7 6.95 -12.70 -37.62
C PHE A 7 6.34 -12.08 -38.86
N VAL A 8 5.38 -11.17 -38.65
CA VAL A 8 4.93 -10.27 -39.71
C VAL A 8 5.12 -8.87 -39.20
N SER A 9 6.14 -8.21 -39.74
CA SER A 9 6.35 -6.73 -39.76
C SER A 9 5.65 -5.95 -38.66
N THR A 10 6.10 -6.09 -37.44
CA THR A 10 5.65 -5.25 -36.33
C THR A 10 6.55 -4.04 -36.23
N SER A 11 6.08 -2.90 -36.72
CA SER A 11 6.47 -1.64 -36.13
C SER A 11 6.05 -1.69 -34.66
N LEU A 12 7.00 -1.94 -33.77
CA LEU A 12 6.84 -2.08 -32.32
C LEU A 12 6.33 -0.77 -31.71
N ILE A 13 5.37 -0.85 -30.86
CA ILE A 13 4.56 0.24 -30.30
C ILE A 13 4.61 0.26 -28.75
N TYR A 14 4.85 1.44 -28.03
CA TYR A 14 5.24 1.48 -26.60
C TYR A 14 4.90 2.80 -25.82
N ALA A 15 4.52 2.85 -24.54
CA ALA A 15 4.19 4.04 -23.70
C ALA A 15 4.75 4.08 -22.25
N GLY A 16 4.80 5.20 -21.51
CA GLY A 16 5.52 5.31 -20.25
C GLY A 16 5.12 6.42 -19.26
N ASN A 17 5.71 6.40 -18.04
CA ASN A 17 5.49 7.29 -16.89
C ASN A 17 6.15 8.66 -17.06
N THR A 18 5.69 9.45 -18.00
CA THR A 18 6.24 10.76 -18.34
C THR A 18 5.12 11.75 -18.61
N GLY A 19 5.42 13.05 -18.55
CA GLY A 19 4.50 14.12 -18.89
C GLY A 19 4.77 14.72 -20.27
N LYS A 20 3.93 15.68 -20.63
CA LYS A 20 3.98 16.48 -21.87
C LYS A 20 4.06 17.95 -21.50
N ILE A 21 4.90 18.71 -22.18
CA ILE A 21 4.84 20.18 -22.20
C ILE A 21 4.30 20.60 -23.55
N PHE A 22 3.29 21.44 -23.55
CA PHE A 22 2.72 22.05 -24.73
C PHE A 22 2.66 23.55 -24.54
N GLY A 23 2.89 24.34 -25.56
CA GLY A 23 2.75 25.77 -25.46
C GLY A 23 2.81 26.51 -26.78
N LYS A 24 2.64 27.81 -26.70
CA LYS A 24 2.72 28.75 -27.81
C LYS A 24 3.66 29.88 -27.49
N VAL A 25 4.49 30.25 -28.44
CA VAL A 25 5.38 31.41 -28.35
C VAL A 25 4.92 32.48 -29.33
N ILE A 26 4.72 33.68 -28.81
CA ILE A 26 4.32 34.84 -29.59
C ILE A 26 5.26 36.01 -29.34
N ASP A 27 5.34 36.92 -30.29
CA ASP A 27 6.01 38.19 -30.12
C ASP A 27 5.21 39.06 -29.12
N GLU A 28 5.90 39.70 -28.16
CA GLU A 28 5.25 40.51 -27.12
C GLU A 28 4.60 41.76 -27.66
N ASP A 29 5.20 42.40 -28.66
CA ASP A 29 4.78 43.70 -29.21
C ASP A 29 3.71 43.53 -30.30
N THR A 30 3.86 42.53 -31.19
CA THR A 30 2.96 42.32 -32.34
C THR A 30 1.85 41.30 -32.05
N GLY A 31 2.07 40.38 -31.10
CA GLY A 31 1.17 39.26 -30.83
C GLY A 31 1.21 38.16 -31.90
N GLU A 32 2.11 38.23 -32.87
CA GLU A 32 2.23 37.24 -33.94
C GLU A 32 2.95 35.96 -33.45
N PRO A 33 2.55 34.77 -33.94
CA PRO A 33 3.23 33.52 -33.60
C PRO A 33 4.65 33.48 -34.15
N LEU A 34 5.60 33.01 -33.34
CA LEU A 34 7.01 32.91 -33.72
C LEU A 34 7.37 31.47 -34.09
N ILE A 35 7.72 31.28 -35.36
CA ILE A 35 8.17 29.98 -35.90
C ILE A 35 9.67 29.77 -35.67
N GLY A 36 10.05 28.55 -35.29
CA GLY A 36 11.46 28.15 -35.15
C GLY A 36 12.13 28.58 -33.85
N VAL A 37 11.37 29.06 -32.84
CA VAL A 37 11.91 29.34 -31.51
C VAL A 37 12.45 28.03 -30.92
N ASN A 38 13.68 28.03 -30.46
CA ASN A 38 14.25 26.88 -29.78
C ASN A 38 13.80 26.84 -28.31
N VAL A 39 13.23 25.70 -27.90
CA VAL A 39 12.69 25.47 -26.57
C VAL A 39 13.47 24.30 -25.96
N VAL A 40 14.14 24.52 -24.84
CA VAL A 40 15.02 23.50 -24.20
C VAL A 40 14.64 23.32 -22.73
N VAL A 41 14.49 22.06 -22.31
CA VAL A 41 14.32 21.72 -20.89
C VAL A 41 15.71 21.58 -20.25
N LYS A 42 16.06 22.52 -19.36
CA LYS A 42 17.36 22.47 -18.67
C LYS A 42 17.45 21.20 -17.77
N GLY A 43 18.60 20.57 -17.77
CA GLY A 43 18.88 19.39 -16.92
C GLY A 43 18.58 18.03 -17.57
N ILE A 44 17.76 17.94 -18.63
CA ILE A 44 17.47 16.67 -19.32
C ILE A 44 17.83 16.69 -20.81
N GLY A 45 18.27 17.83 -21.35
CA GLY A 45 18.74 17.95 -22.72
C GLY A 45 17.65 17.78 -23.81
N GLN A 46 16.36 17.75 -23.42
CA GLN A 46 15.27 17.65 -24.36
C GLN A 46 14.90 19.04 -24.90
N GLY A 47 14.62 19.11 -26.22
CA GLY A 47 14.21 20.36 -26.85
C GLY A 47 13.26 20.17 -28.02
N ALA A 48 12.54 21.23 -28.33
CA ALA A 48 11.65 21.34 -29.49
C ALA A 48 11.85 22.69 -30.17
N SER A 49 11.32 22.85 -31.39
CA SER A 49 11.21 24.14 -32.06
C SER A 49 9.73 24.43 -32.35
N THR A 50 9.32 25.67 -32.29
CA THR A 50 7.96 26.07 -32.59
C THR A 50 7.63 25.91 -34.09
N ASP A 51 6.37 25.52 -34.37
CA ASP A 51 5.82 25.38 -35.72
C ASP A 51 5.32 26.70 -36.31
N GLU A 52 4.64 26.66 -37.49
CA GLU A 52 4.09 27.84 -38.19
C GLU A 52 3.03 28.60 -37.36
N GLN A 53 2.40 27.93 -36.38
CA GLN A 53 1.43 28.51 -35.46
C GLN A 53 2.07 29.00 -34.16
N GLY A 54 3.41 28.92 -34.06
CA GLY A 54 4.19 29.23 -32.87
C GLY A 54 4.03 28.19 -31.77
N GLU A 55 3.45 26.99 -32.07
CA GLU A 55 3.20 25.92 -31.10
C GLU A 55 4.40 24.97 -30.99
N PHE A 56 4.65 24.47 -29.77
CA PHE A 56 5.69 23.46 -29.51
C PHE A 56 5.16 22.36 -28.63
N TYR A 57 5.76 21.16 -28.76
CA TYR A 57 5.44 19.96 -27.99
C TYR A 57 6.73 19.31 -27.51
N LEU A 58 6.77 19.00 -26.22
CA LEU A 58 7.80 18.16 -25.61
C LEU A 58 7.09 17.01 -24.91
N ILE A 59 7.26 15.80 -25.41
CA ILE A 59 6.69 14.57 -24.84
C ILE A 59 7.77 13.75 -24.16
N GLY A 60 7.37 12.87 -23.24
CA GLY A 60 8.32 11.99 -22.57
C GLY A 60 9.18 12.72 -21.53
N VAL A 61 8.77 13.88 -21.05
CA VAL A 61 9.47 14.61 -20.00
C VAL A 61 9.23 13.89 -18.67
N PRO A 62 10.27 13.47 -17.94
CA PRO A 62 10.10 12.88 -16.62
C PRO A 62 9.33 13.82 -15.68
N PRO A 63 8.57 13.30 -14.71
CA PRO A 63 7.91 14.17 -13.75
C PRO A 63 8.91 14.91 -12.86
N GLY A 64 8.66 16.17 -12.61
CA GLY A 64 9.55 17.03 -11.81
C GLY A 64 9.33 18.52 -12.10
N ASN A 65 10.11 19.36 -11.42
CA ASN A 65 10.16 20.80 -11.69
C ASN A 65 11.32 21.11 -12.62
N TYR A 66 11.03 21.84 -13.70
CA TYR A 66 12.01 22.15 -14.74
C TYR A 66 12.10 23.64 -15.06
N ASN A 67 13.28 24.08 -15.48
CA ASN A 67 13.51 25.37 -16.09
C ASN A 67 13.51 25.21 -17.61
N ILE A 68 12.65 25.98 -18.28
CA ILE A 68 12.47 25.93 -19.73
C ILE A 68 13.07 27.19 -20.34
N GLU A 69 14.05 27.02 -21.21
CA GLU A 69 14.72 28.10 -21.92
C GLU A 69 14.15 28.26 -23.33
N PHE A 70 13.84 29.51 -23.69
CA PHE A 70 13.39 29.93 -25.00
C PHE A 70 14.45 30.81 -25.63
N SER A 71 14.94 30.44 -26.82
CA SER A 71 15.91 31.23 -27.57
C SER A 71 15.50 31.38 -29.02
N TYR A 72 15.58 32.62 -29.51
CA TYR A 72 15.28 32.96 -30.91
C TYR A 72 16.13 34.10 -31.38
N ILE A 73 16.58 34.07 -32.66
CA ILE A 73 17.50 35.06 -33.21
C ILE A 73 16.79 36.42 -33.23
N GLY A 74 17.43 37.44 -32.61
CA GLY A 74 16.89 38.82 -32.52
C GLY A 74 15.91 39.02 -31.36
N TYR A 75 15.76 38.04 -30.45
CA TYR A 75 14.93 38.18 -29.26
C TYR A 75 15.72 37.87 -27.97
N ALA A 76 15.35 38.52 -26.88
CA ALA A 76 15.93 38.27 -25.59
C ALA A 76 15.65 36.82 -25.15
N PRO A 77 16.67 36.05 -24.67
CA PRO A 77 16.45 34.74 -24.15
C PRO A 77 15.57 34.78 -22.90
N LEU A 78 14.58 33.89 -22.85
CA LEU A 78 13.62 33.82 -21.73
C LEU A 78 13.77 32.44 -21.06
N THR A 79 13.99 32.44 -19.72
CA THR A 79 13.91 31.23 -18.92
C THR A 79 12.70 31.26 -18.02
N VAL A 80 11.79 30.28 -18.21
CA VAL A 80 10.65 30.05 -17.32
C VAL A 80 11.07 29.01 -16.28
N ARG A 81 11.10 29.42 -15.01
CA ARG A 81 11.52 28.59 -13.89
C ARG A 81 10.35 27.81 -13.27
N ASP A 82 10.68 26.69 -12.66
CA ASP A 82 9.78 25.88 -11.81
C ASP A 82 8.52 25.37 -12.50
N LEU A 83 8.59 25.06 -13.79
CA LEU A 83 7.47 24.41 -14.48
C LEU A 83 7.32 22.97 -13.95
N LEU A 84 6.20 22.67 -13.30
CA LEU A 84 5.88 21.36 -12.81
C LEU A 84 5.36 20.46 -13.94
N VAL A 85 6.10 19.42 -14.27
CA VAL A 85 5.68 18.35 -15.20
C VAL A 85 5.19 17.15 -14.40
N ARG A 86 4.02 16.63 -14.76
CA ARG A 86 3.35 15.51 -14.09
C ARG A 86 3.18 14.34 -15.06
N VAL A 87 3.19 13.12 -14.53
CA VAL A 87 2.95 11.91 -15.32
C VAL A 87 1.59 12.02 -16.04
N ASP A 88 1.54 11.63 -17.32
CA ASP A 88 0.33 11.56 -18.16
C ASP A 88 -0.46 12.85 -18.35
N LEU A 89 0.04 13.97 -17.86
CA LEU A 89 -0.61 15.27 -18.00
C LEU A 89 0.16 16.22 -18.91
N THR A 90 -0.56 17.19 -19.46
CA THR A 90 0.00 18.25 -20.29
C THR A 90 0.20 19.50 -19.45
N SER A 91 1.47 19.91 -19.27
CA SER A 91 1.81 21.21 -18.70
C SER A 91 1.78 22.25 -19.82
N THR A 92 0.80 23.17 -19.76
CA THR A 92 0.67 24.21 -20.78
C THR A 92 1.52 25.42 -20.41
N LEU A 93 2.36 25.88 -21.36
CA LEU A 93 3.29 26.98 -21.17
C LEU A 93 3.23 27.94 -22.37
N ASN A 94 2.39 28.98 -22.30
CA ASN A 94 2.33 30.02 -23.29
C ASN A 94 3.24 31.18 -22.88
N VAL A 95 4.13 31.60 -23.76
CA VAL A 95 5.11 32.64 -23.47
C VAL A 95 5.11 33.73 -24.53
N LYS A 96 5.48 34.94 -24.09
CA LYS A 96 5.74 36.06 -24.94
C LYS A 96 7.21 36.42 -24.84
N ILE A 97 7.89 36.54 -25.99
CA ILE A 97 9.29 36.93 -26.03
C ILE A 97 9.41 38.30 -26.72
N LYS A 98 10.34 39.10 -26.25
CA LYS A 98 10.53 40.49 -26.67
C LYS A 98 11.73 40.59 -27.60
N VAL A 99 11.56 41.45 -28.65
CA VAL A 99 12.68 41.79 -29.56
C VAL A 99 13.80 42.48 -28.76
N GLU A 100 15.01 42.00 -28.91
CA GLU A 100 16.19 42.57 -28.29
C GLU A 100 16.94 43.46 -29.27
N ALA A 101 17.14 44.73 -28.89
CA ALA A 101 17.88 45.68 -29.73
C ALA A 101 19.39 45.70 -29.44
N ILE A 102 19.85 45.19 -28.29
CA ILE A 102 21.27 45.10 -27.83
C ILE A 102 21.36 43.91 -26.85
N GLU A 103 22.45 43.12 -26.82
CA GLU A 103 22.71 42.04 -25.89
C GLU A 103 22.35 42.46 -24.45
N GLY A 104 21.28 41.92 -23.90
CA GLY A 104 20.74 42.18 -22.55
C GLY A 104 20.75 40.95 -21.68
N ASP A 105 20.39 41.12 -20.41
CA ASP A 105 20.32 40.06 -19.42
C ASP A 105 19.18 39.08 -19.74
N GLU A 106 19.39 37.80 -19.43
CA GLU A 106 18.35 36.75 -19.51
C GLU A 106 17.13 37.14 -18.69
N ILE A 107 15.93 37.09 -19.32
CA ILE A 107 14.67 37.33 -18.60
C ILE A 107 14.23 36.07 -17.88
N GLU A 108 14.11 36.13 -16.60
CA GLU A 108 13.65 35.02 -15.76
C GLU A 108 12.21 35.26 -15.30
N VAL A 109 11.33 34.29 -15.56
CA VAL A 109 9.92 34.32 -15.12
C VAL A 109 9.61 33.03 -14.40
N VAL A 110 8.86 33.08 -13.29
CA VAL A 110 8.37 31.88 -12.60
C VAL A 110 7.09 31.42 -13.28
N ALA A 111 6.99 30.12 -13.56
CA ALA A 111 5.81 29.52 -14.19
C ALA A 111 4.55 29.76 -13.35
N ASP A 112 3.47 30.19 -14.01
CA ASP A 112 2.18 30.35 -13.36
C ASP A 112 1.56 28.94 -13.11
N ARG A 113 1.40 28.58 -11.84
CA ARG A 113 0.86 27.26 -11.46
C ARG A 113 -0.65 27.36 -11.32
N LEU A 114 -1.40 27.15 -12.41
CA LEU A 114 -2.85 26.97 -12.34
C LEU A 114 -3.19 25.83 -11.37
N MET A 115 -4.20 26.02 -10.52
CA MET A 115 -4.68 24.99 -9.59
C MET A 115 -5.54 23.96 -10.32
N VAL A 116 -6.18 24.37 -11.43
CA VAL A 116 -7.06 23.55 -12.26
C VAL A 116 -6.28 22.98 -13.44
N GLN A 117 -6.41 21.67 -13.65
CA GLN A 117 -5.86 20.99 -14.82
C GLN A 117 -6.99 20.61 -15.77
N LYS A 118 -6.87 21.05 -17.04
CA LYS A 118 -7.91 20.89 -18.06
C LYS A 118 -8.04 19.44 -18.55
N ASP A 119 -6.96 18.67 -18.49
CA ASP A 119 -6.86 17.34 -19.07
C ASP A 119 -7.09 16.17 -18.09
N ILE A 120 -7.68 16.45 -16.95
CA ILE A 120 -8.08 15.44 -15.97
C ILE A 120 -9.43 14.85 -16.37
N THR A 121 -9.46 13.57 -16.67
CA THR A 121 -10.68 12.81 -17.01
C THR A 121 -11.15 11.87 -15.89
N PHE A 122 -10.44 11.77 -14.76
CA PHE A 122 -10.77 10.95 -13.59
C PHE A 122 -10.06 11.50 -12.34
N THR A 123 -10.46 11.03 -11.15
CA THR A 123 -9.82 11.49 -9.90
C THR A 123 -8.38 11.05 -9.81
N ARG A 124 -7.52 12.03 -9.72
CA ARG A 124 -6.07 11.93 -9.52
C ARG A 124 -5.65 12.88 -8.41
N ARG A 125 -4.87 12.39 -7.46
CA ARG A 125 -4.28 13.19 -6.39
C ARG A 125 -2.77 13.06 -6.48
N LEU A 126 -2.10 14.19 -6.49
CA LEU A 126 -0.65 14.27 -6.50
C LEU A 126 -0.18 14.80 -5.16
N ALA A 127 0.84 14.17 -4.61
CA ALA A 127 1.59 14.66 -3.47
C ALA A 127 3.07 14.70 -3.85
N THR A 128 3.69 15.85 -3.66
CA THR A 128 5.10 16.11 -3.94
C THR A 128 5.89 16.22 -2.65
N GLU A 129 7.22 16.28 -2.73
CA GLU A 129 8.09 16.47 -1.56
C GLU A 129 7.67 17.70 -0.73
N GLU A 130 7.28 18.80 -1.36
CA GLU A 130 6.82 20.02 -0.67
C GLU A 130 5.60 19.76 0.21
N ASP A 131 4.73 18.83 -0.20
CA ASP A 131 3.52 18.46 0.54
C ASP A 131 3.85 17.59 1.78
N PHE A 132 4.99 16.91 1.81
CA PHE A 132 5.37 16.02 2.91
C PHE A 132 6.22 16.69 3.98
N VAL A 133 7.16 17.56 3.60
CA VAL A 133 8.17 18.14 4.50
C VAL A 133 7.58 18.80 5.74
N ASN A 134 6.46 19.48 5.59
CA ASN A 134 5.82 20.22 6.66
C ASN A 134 4.74 19.43 7.42
N VAL A 135 4.34 18.24 6.95
CA VAL A 135 3.26 17.47 7.56
C VAL A 135 3.81 16.55 8.64
N PRO A 136 3.18 16.49 9.83
CA PRO A 136 3.61 15.60 10.90
C PRO A 136 3.40 14.13 10.55
N GLY A 137 4.34 13.26 10.95
CA GLY A 137 4.24 11.82 10.82
C GLY A 137 4.32 11.30 9.39
N MET A 138 5.01 12.00 8.51
CA MET A 138 5.30 11.56 7.14
C MET A 138 6.70 10.95 7.11
N GLU A 139 6.79 9.65 7.31
CA GLU A 139 8.06 8.89 7.33
C GLU A 139 8.17 7.97 6.13
N SER A 140 7.04 7.42 5.68
CA SER A 140 6.97 6.46 4.60
C SER A 140 5.97 6.85 3.51
N SER A 141 6.13 6.27 2.33
CA SER A 141 5.21 6.49 1.20
C SER A 141 3.76 6.09 1.50
N ALA A 142 3.53 5.16 2.42
CA ALA A 142 2.19 4.77 2.84
C ALA A 142 1.51 5.81 3.75
N ASP A 143 2.28 6.71 4.39
CA ASP A 143 1.69 7.74 5.24
C ASP A 143 0.92 8.81 4.46
N VAL A 144 1.07 8.87 3.12
CA VAL A 144 0.29 9.75 2.24
C VAL A 144 -1.22 9.56 2.43
N PHE A 145 -1.65 8.35 2.78
CA PHE A 145 -3.07 8.07 3.02
C PHE A 145 -3.62 8.77 4.27
N ARG A 146 -2.77 9.17 5.22
CA ARG A 146 -3.16 9.98 6.39
C ARG A 146 -3.70 11.37 6.00
N MET A 147 -3.30 11.87 4.82
CA MET A 147 -3.75 13.15 4.27
C MET A 147 -4.98 13.01 3.37
N GLN A 148 -5.50 11.80 3.16
CA GLN A 148 -6.58 11.54 2.22
C GLN A 148 -7.88 11.17 2.94
N ALA A 149 -8.91 12.00 2.85
CA ALA A 149 -10.26 11.58 3.22
C ALA A 149 -10.78 10.56 2.18
N GLY A 150 -11.57 9.60 2.62
CA GLY A 150 -12.00 8.45 1.80
C GLY A 150 -10.99 7.29 1.77
N ALA A 151 -9.82 7.46 2.39
CA ALA A 151 -8.88 6.37 2.68
C ALA A 151 -8.95 6.00 4.16
N ILE A 152 -9.09 4.70 4.44
CA ILE A 152 -9.16 4.15 5.80
C ILE A 152 -8.03 3.13 5.92
N THR A 153 -7.15 3.32 6.90
CA THR A 153 -6.10 2.37 7.22
C THR A 153 -6.52 1.59 8.46
N ASP A 154 -6.51 0.27 8.39
CA ASP A 154 -6.68 -0.56 9.56
C ASP A 154 -5.39 -0.53 10.37
N ILE A 155 -5.51 -0.12 11.64
CA ILE A 155 -4.38 -0.02 12.56
C ILE A 155 -3.97 -1.40 13.06
N GLN A 156 -4.93 -2.32 13.11
CA GLN A 156 -4.69 -3.69 13.49
C GLN A 156 -4.91 -4.62 12.29
N PRO A 157 -4.13 -5.69 12.18
CA PRO A 157 -4.42 -6.73 11.22
C PRO A 157 -5.85 -7.24 11.45
N VAL A 158 -6.57 -7.47 10.37
CA VAL A 158 -7.92 -8.06 10.45
C VAL A 158 -7.74 -9.48 10.98
N ARG A 159 -7.98 -9.66 12.27
CA ARG A 159 -7.97 -10.97 12.93
C ARG A 159 -9.39 -11.49 12.95
N LEU A 160 -9.65 -12.53 12.21
CA LEU A 160 -10.87 -13.31 12.37
C LEU A 160 -10.58 -14.37 13.43
N ASN A 161 -11.01 -14.12 14.66
CA ASN A 161 -10.97 -15.13 15.71
C ASN A 161 -12.11 -16.10 15.47
N LEU A 162 -11.79 -17.35 15.22
CA LEU A 162 -12.76 -18.43 15.26
C LEU A 162 -13.03 -18.82 16.72
N ASP A 163 -14.20 -19.39 17.03
CA ASP A 163 -14.60 -19.79 18.37
C ASP A 163 -13.61 -20.77 19.06
N ASN A 164 -12.85 -21.46 18.25
CA ASN A 164 -11.82 -22.38 18.71
C ASN A 164 -10.45 -21.70 18.91
N GLY A 165 -10.36 -20.38 18.91
CA GLY A 165 -9.13 -19.60 19.07
C GLY A 165 -8.27 -19.47 17.83
N GLN A 166 -8.62 -20.13 16.73
CA GLN A 166 -7.90 -20.03 15.47
C GLN A 166 -8.07 -18.65 14.85
N GLN A 167 -6.99 -18.06 14.36
CA GLN A 167 -6.98 -16.76 13.72
C GLN A 167 -6.79 -16.93 12.21
N LEU A 168 -7.81 -16.63 11.44
CA LEU A 168 -7.70 -16.49 9.98
C LEU A 168 -7.28 -15.09 9.62
N GLN A 169 -6.10 -14.92 9.07
CA GLN A 169 -5.49 -13.60 8.89
C GLN A 169 -4.92 -13.40 7.49
N VAL A 170 -4.74 -12.13 7.14
CA VAL A 170 -3.68 -11.74 6.22
C VAL A 170 -2.35 -12.09 6.87
N ARG A 171 -1.56 -12.90 6.22
CA ARG A 171 -0.44 -13.58 6.86
C ARG A 171 0.76 -12.71 7.17
N ASP A 172 1.09 -11.79 6.28
CA ASP A 172 2.07 -10.76 6.58
C ASP A 172 1.35 -9.56 7.20
N GLU A 173 1.30 -9.53 8.51
CA GLU A 173 0.61 -8.52 9.30
C GLU A 173 1.30 -7.14 9.23
N SER A 174 2.51 -7.06 8.73
CA SER A 174 3.21 -5.80 8.51
C SER A 174 2.69 -5.05 7.28
N LEU A 175 2.00 -5.74 6.37
CA LEU A 175 1.42 -5.14 5.18
C LEU A 175 0.18 -4.32 5.57
N LYS A 176 0.21 -3.02 5.24
CA LYS A 176 -0.91 -2.13 5.57
C LYS A 176 -2.15 -2.50 4.77
N ASN A 177 -3.26 -2.65 5.46
CA ASN A 177 -4.58 -2.87 4.87
C ASN A 177 -5.27 -1.53 4.71
N ILE A 178 -5.37 -1.06 3.47
CA ILE A 178 -5.90 0.27 3.14
C ILE A 178 -7.15 0.12 2.29
N HIS A 179 -8.22 0.77 2.73
CA HIS A 179 -9.50 0.85 2.04
C HIS A 179 -9.60 2.20 1.35
N VAL A 180 -9.80 2.22 0.04
CA VAL A 180 -9.98 3.46 -0.74
C VAL A 180 -11.38 3.49 -1.32
N ARG A 181 -12.11 4.59 -1.04
CA ARG A 181 -13.47 4.80 -1.55
C ARG A 181 -14.38 3.59 -1.29
N GLY A 182 -14.35 3.07 -0.07
CA GLY A 182 -15.20 1.97 0.37
C GLY A 182 -14.86 0.59 -0.19
N GLY A 183 -13.77 0.44 -0.96
CA GLY A 183 -13.29 -0.86 -1.42
C GLY A 183 -12.69 -1.70 -0.30
N ARG A 184 -12.55 -3.01 -0.53
CA ARG A 184 -11.91 -3.95 0.39
C ARG A 184 -10.41 -3.71 0.44
N GLY A 185 -9.78 -3.94 1.58
CA GLY A 185 -8.31 -3.97 1.68
C GLY A 185 -7.71 -5.01 0.74
N GLY A 186 -6.61 -4.65 0.04
CA GLY A 186 -6.03 -5.53 -0.96
C GLY A 186 -6.46 -5.26 -2.42
N GLU A 187 -7.23 -4.20 -2.67
CA GLU A 187 -7.71 -3.81 -4.00
C GLU A 187 -6.88 -2.69 -4.66
N ILE A 188 -5.68 -2.40 -4.15
CA ILE A 188 -4.82 -1.31 -4.61
C ILE A 188 -3.60 -1.87 -5.34
N LEU A 189 -3.29 -1.32 -6.51
CA LEU A 189 -2.01 -1.57 -7.18
C LEU A 189 -0.96 -0.57 -6.68
N TYR A 190 0.14 -1.06 -6.15
CA TYR A 190 1.31 -0.25 -5.79
C TYR A 190 2.38 -0.38 -6.85
N MET A 191 2.91 0.76 -7.28
CA MET A 191 3.98 0.83 -8.28
C MET A 191 5.09 1.75 -7.81
N VAL A 192 6.32 1.38 -8.12
CA VAL A 192 7.52 2.21 -7.94
C VAL A 192 8.23 2.32 -9.28
N ASP A 193 8.41 3.57 -9.75
CA ASP A 193 9.00 3.86 -11.05
C ASP A 193 8.33 3.07 -12.20
N GLY A 194 6.98 2.94 -12.17
CA GLY A 194 6.18 2.27 -13.19
C GLY A 194 6.16 0.75 -13.16
N MET A 195 6.75 0.12 -12.13
CA MET A 195 6.76 -1.33 -11.95
C MET A 195 5.99 -1.74 -10.68
N PRO A 196 5.19 -2.82 -10.74
CA PRO A 196 4.45 -3.30 -9.58
C PRO A 196 5.37 -3.69 -8.42
N VAL A 197 4.96 -3.32 -7.21
CA VAL A 197 5.58 -3.72 -5.94
C VAL A 197 4.54 -4.28 -4.96
N THR A 198 3.43 -4.77 -5.50
CA THR A 198 2.41 -5.50 -4.74
C THR A 198 2.88 -6.90 -4.40
N HIS A 199 2.45 -7.40 -3.24
CA HIS A 199 2.79 -8.75 -2.80
C HIS A 199 2.19 -9.80 -3.75
N PRO A 200 2.99 -10.72 -4.32
CA PRO A 200 2.47 -11.69 -5.29
C PRO A 200 1.41 -12.64 -4.74
N LEU A 201 1.56 -13.09 -3.48
CA LEU A 201 0.63 -14.01 -2.84
C LEU A 201 -0.64 -13.34 -2.33
N TYR A 202 -0.50 -12.18 -1.68
CA TYR A 202 -1.59 -11.54 -0.93
C TYR A 202 -2.24 -10.38 -1.70
N GLY A 203 -1.78 -10.08 -2.91
CA GLY A 203 -2.36 -9.03 -3.76
C GLY A 203 -2.47 -7.67 -3.09
N GLY A 204 -2.67 -6.62 -3.85
CA GLY A 204 -3.11 -5.30 -3.42
C GLY A 204 -2.45 -4.64 -2.19
N ARG A 205 -1.26 -5.11 -1.76
CA ARG A 205 -0.49 -4.59 -0.62
C ARG A 205 0.96 -4.38 -1.02
N SER A 206 1.53 -3.23 -0.64
CA SER A 206 2.93 -2.90 -0.96
C SER A 206 3.90 -3.69 -0.12
N VAL A 207 4.92 -4.29 -0.75
CA VAL A 207 6.07 -4.92 -0.07
C VAL A 207 7.26 -3.98 0.08
N LEU A 208 7.20 -2.79 -0.50
CA LEU A 208 8.17 -1.71 -0.34
C LEU A 208 7.48 -0.50 0.30
N ASP A 209 7.99 -0.08 1.43
CA ASP A 209 7.56 1.12 2.13
C ASP A 209 8.70 2.15 2.07
N LEU A 210 8.76 2.88 0.96
CA LEU A 210 9.84 3.81 0.67
C LEU A 210 9.81 5.00 1.62
N ASN A 211 10.98 5.50 1.97
CA ASN A 211 11.12 6.76 2.68
C ASN A 211 10.54 7.92 1.86
N VAL A 212 9.85 8.83 2.50
CA VAL A 212 9.32 10.06 1.85
C VAL A 212 10.44 10.89 1.22
N SER A 213 11.64 10.92 1.80
CA SER A 213 12.80 11.65 1.24
C SER A 213 13.32 11.08 -0.09
N ASP A 214 12.99 9.81 -0.41
CA ASP A 214 13.35 9.16 -1.67
C ASP A 214 12.40 9.54 -2.80
N VAL A 215 11.24 10.07 -2.44
CA VAL A 215 10.12 10.25 -3.35
C VAL A 215 10.19 11.62 -4.00
N SER A 216 10.05 11.66 -5.32
CA SER A 216 9.84 12.88 -6.09
C SER A 216 8.35 13.24 -6.10
N GLN A 217 7.49 12.24 -6.35
CA GLN A 217 6.04 12.40 -6.29
C GLN A 217 5.33 11.08 -6.01
N ILE A 218 4.17 11.15 -5.36
CA ILE A 218 3.21 10.06 -5.21
C ILE A 218 1.92 10.45 -5.88
N GLU A 219 1.45 9.59 -6.76
CA GLU A 219 0.15 9.72 -7.40
C GLU A 219 -0.80 8.68 -6.86
N ILE A 220 -1.99 9.11 -6.44
CA ILE A 220 -3.09 8.25 -6.07
C ILE A 220 -4.19 8.41 -7.10
N LEU A 221 -4.42 7.37 -7.89
CA LEU A 221 -5.47 7.30 -8.90
C LEU A 221 -6.62 6.49 -8.30
N SER A 222 -7.77 7.09 -8.08
CA SER A 222 -8.91 6.43 -7.42
C SER A 222 -10.20 6.44 -8.24
N GLY A 223 -10.16 7.04 -9.45
CA GLY A 223 -11.25 7.06 -10.42
C GLY A 223 -11.11 5.99 -11.50
N ALA A 224 -11.73 6.21 -12.65
CA ALA A 224 -11.57 5.35 -13.81
C ALA A 224 -10.23 5.62 -14.53
N PHE A 225 -9.15 5.15 -13.92
CA PHE A 225 -7.78 5.37 -14.37
C PHE A 225 -7.47 4.67 -15.71
N SER A 226 -6.36 5.10 -16.35
CA SER A 226 -5.87 4.64 -17.67
C SER A 226 -5.87 3.12 -17.83
N ALA A 227 -6.07 2.63 -19.06
CA ALA A 227 -6.00 1.22 -19.43
C ALA A 227 -4.60 0.61 -19.21
N GLU A 228 -3.57 1.42 -19.04
CA GLU A 228 -2.22 0.99 -18.66
C GLU A 228 -2.19 0.21 -17.34
N TYR A 229 -3.04 0.60 -16.37
CA TYR A 229 -3.07 0.00 -15.04
C TYR A 229 -4.10 -1.12 -14.95
N GLY A 230 -3.70 -2.28 -14.43
CA GLY A 230 -4.55 -3.44 -14.14
C GLY A 230 -4.30 -3.98 -12.75
N GLN A 231 -4.92 -5.13 -12.41
CA GLN A 231 -4.78 -5.76 -11.11
C GLN A 231 -5.10 -4.81 -9.94
N ALA A 232 -6.11 -3.93 -10.14
CA ALA A 232 -6.56 -2.96 -9.16
C ALA A 232 -8.05 -2.69 -9.33
N GLN A 233 -8.81 -2.68 -8.25
CA GLN A 233 -10.25 -2.40 -8.24
C GLN A 233 -10.56 -1.06 -7.56
N SER A 234 -9.77 -0.66 -6.56
CA SER A 234 -10.04 0.52 -5.75
C SER A 234 -9.12 1.69 -6.03
N GLY A 235 -7.94 1.45 -6.57
CA GLY A 235 -7.01 2.52 -6.90
C GLY A 235 -5.62 2.06 -7.29
N VAL A 236 -4.81 3.01 -7.76
CA VAL A 236 -3.40 2.83 -8.07
C VAL A 236 -2.59 3.84 -7.28
N VAL A 237 -1.51 3.41 -6.66
CA VAL A 237 -0.50 4.26 -6.04
C VAL A 237 0.77 4.16 -6.85
N ASN A 238 1.10 5.20 -7.57
CA ASN A 238 2.30 5.27 -8.41
C ASN A 238 3.32 6.19 -7.76
N ILE A 239 4.44 5.64 -7.31
CA ILE A 239 5.52 6.34 -6.64
C ILE A 239 6.64 6.54 -7.65
N THR A 240 7.04 7.78 -7.87
CA THR A 240 8.22 8.12 -8.65
C THR A 240 9.33 8.53 -7.69
N THR A 241 10.45 7.82 -7.74
CA THR A 241 11.61 8.10 -6.89
C THR A 241 12.54 9.13 -7.52
N LYS A 242 13.28 9.85 -6.68
CA LYS A 242 14.26 10.85 -7.12
C LYS A 242 15.34 10.24 -8.03
N THR A 243 15.93 11.08 -8.85
CA THR A 243 17.14 10.79 -9.63
C THR A 243 18.21 11.81 -9.26
N GLY A 244 19.48 11.47 -9.45
CA GLY A 244 20.57 12.42 -9.25
C GLY A 244 20.47 13.60 -10.22
N GLY A 245 20.72 14.80 -9.72
CA GLY A 245 20.80 16.04 -10.50
C GLY A 245 22.22 16.29 -11.06
N ASP A 246 22.40 17.48 -11.64
CA ASP A 246 23.72 17.91 -12.18
C ASP A 246 24.68 18.43 -11.08
N ILE A 247 24.17 18.61 -9.88
CA ILE A 247 24.92 19.08 -8.70
C ILE A 247 24.81 18.02 -7.61
N LEU A 248 25.94 17.78 -6.90
CA LEU A 248 25.93 16.91 -5.74
C LEU A 248 25.06 17.55 -4.64
N SER A 249 24.06 16.82 -4.19
CA SER A 249 23.14 17.24 -3.15
C SER A 249 22.77 16.07 -2.26
N GLY A 250 22.42 16.35 -1.02
CA GLY A 250 22.07 15.31 -0.07
C GLY A 250 21.25 15.86 1.09
N ASN A 251 20.71 14.91 1.85
CA ASN A 251 19.94 15.16 3.06
C ASN A 251 20.37 14.16 4.13
N LEU A 252 20.48 14.61 5.37
CA LEU A 252 20.68 13.78 6.54
C LEU A 252 19.68 14.18 7.62
N GLU A 253 18.85 13.26 8.05
CA GLU A 253 17.80 13.47 9.04
C GLU A 253 17.95 12.51 10.21
N PHE A 254 17.87 13.03 11.42
CA PHE A 254 17.75 12.26 12.66
C PHE A 254 16.54 12.74 13.45
N LYS A 255 15.75 11.77 13.97
CA LYS A 255 14.55 12.05 14.77
C LYS A 255 14.44 11.04 15.90
N THR A 256 14.02 11.50 17.08
CA THR A 256 13.84 10.66 18.27
C THR A 256 12.70 11.17 19.16
N ASP A 257 12.13 10.28 19.94
CA ASP A 257 11.22 10.60 21.05
C ASP A 257 11.83 10.29 22.41
N ASN A 258 13.10 9.86 22.44
CA ASN A 258 13.78 9.44 23.66
C ASN A 258 14.27 10.63 24.49
N GLY A 259 14.09 10.55 25.83
CA GLY A 259 14.68 11.46 26.78
C GLY A 259 14.12 12.89 26.76
N LEU A 260 12.92 13.10 26.21
CA LEU A 260 12.32 14.41 26.12
C LEU A 260 11.58 14.79 27.42
N PRO A 261 11.96 15.89 28.09
CA PRO A 261 11.35 16.30 29.35
C PRO A 261 9.91 16.80 29.13
N GLY A 262 9.02 16.46 30.05
CA GLY A 262 7.63 16.92 30.06
C GLY A 262 6.65 16.13 29.19
N PHE A 263 7.10 15.02 28.61
CA PHE A 263 6.25 14.04 27.94
C PHE A 263 6.49 12.67 28.56
N ASP A 264 5.45 12.10 29.15
CA ASP A 264 5.55 10.83 29.89
C ASP A 264 5.56 9.62 28.95
N ASN A 265 5.08 9.79 27.70
CA ASN A 265 5.00 8.73 26.71
C ASN A 265 6.17 8.84 25.72
N SER A 266 7.04 7.84 25.73
CA SER A 266 8.06 7.58 24.71
C SER A 266 7.88 6.15 24.19
N TYR A 267 7.94 6.00 22.87
CA TYR A 267 7.89 4.67 22.21
C TYR A 267 9.30 4.21 21.83
N ASN A 268 10.30 4.84 22.42
CA ASN A 268 11.70 4.50 22.22
C ASN A 268 12.06 4.51 20.71
N THR A 269 11.57 5.54 20.00
CA THR A 269 11.73 5.65 18.56
C THR A 269 13.03 6.36 18.22
N ASP A 270 13.84 5.75 17.36
CA ASP A 270 14.97 6.36 16.70
C ASP A 270 14.83 6.20 15.19
N TYR A 271 14.87 7.32 14.49
CA TYR A 271 14.79 7.37 13.04
C TYR A 271 15.99 8.10 12.48
N LEU A 272 16.68 7.45 11.55
CA LEU A 272 17.82 8.02 10.82
C LEU A 272 17.55 7.84 9.32
N SER A 273 17.69 8.89 8.52
CA SER A 273 17.65 8.78 7.07
C SER A 273 18.70 9.62 6.39
N PHE A 274 19.14 9.19 5.24
CA PHE A 274 20.04 9.94 4.37
C PHE A 274 19.63 9.83 2.91
N THR A 275 19.93 10.87 2.15
CA THR A 275 19.89 10.84 0.67
C THR A 275 21.15 11.48 0.12
N LEU A 276 21.65 10.99 -1.00
CA LEU A 276 22.79 11.55 -1.72
C LEU A 276 22.59 11.35 -3.21
N GLY A 277 22.71 12.40 -3.99
CA GLY A 277 22.55 12.33 -5.45
C GLY A 277 23.36 13.37 -6.18
N GLY A 278 23.77 13.06 -7.41
CA GLY A 278 24.55 13.97 -8.23
C GLY A 278 25.18 13.28 -9.44
N PRO A 279 26.05 13.99 -10.15
CA PRO A 279 26.80 13.41 -11.27
C PRO A 279 27.91 12.50 -10.74
N VAL A 280 28.18 11.40 -11.46
CA VAL A 280 29.31 10.54 -11.17
C VAL A 280 30.62 11.25 -11.57
N PRO A 281 31.59 11.42 -10.66
CA PRO A 281 32.87 12.02 -10.99
C PRO A 281 33.50 11.38 -12.23
N LEU A 282 34.12 12.19 -13.10
CA LEU A 282 34.73 11.82 -14.38
C LEU A 282 33.79 11.54 -15.57
N LEU A 283 32.51 11.24 -15.35
CA LEU A 283 31.52 10.99 -16.43
C LEU A 283 30.57 12.19 -16.63
N GLY A 284 30.62 13.18 -15.74
CA GLY A 284 29.84 14.41 -15.84
C GLY A 284 28.34 14.14 -15.80
N SER A 285 27.55 14.99 -16.42
CA SER A 285 26.09 14.90 -16.47
C SER A 285 25.52 13.70 -17.27
N LYS A 286 26.39 12.91 -17.95
CA LYS A 286 25.95 11.72 -18.65
C LYS A 286 25.56 10.57 -17.73
N LEU A 287 26.17 10.49 -16.55
CA LEU A 287 25.84 9.46 -15.55
C LEU A 287 25.58 10.12 -14.20
N ASN A 288 24.35 10.05 -13.78
CA ASN A 288 23.92 10.54 -12.48
C ASN A 288 23.56 9.37 -11.56
N PHE A 289 23.83 9.54 -10.27
CA PHE A 289 23.45 8.58 -9.24
C PHE A 289 22.52 9.20 -8.22
N PHE A 290 21.71 8.38 -7.59
CA PHE A 290 20.94 8.70 -6.39
C PHE A 290 21.01 7.50 -5.46
N THR A 291 21.28 7.72 -4.20
CA THR A 291 21.21 6.70 -3.16
C THR A 291 20.56 7.27 -1.91
N SER A 292 19.84 6.43 -1.23
CA SER A 292 19.17 6.79 0.02
C SER A 292 19.06 5.58 0.92
N GLY A 293 18.93 5.83 2.20
CA GLY A 293 18.65 4.79 3.18
C GLY A 293 17.97 5.36 4.40
N ASN A 294 17.21 4.53 5.08
CA ASN A 294 16.66 4.86 6.38
C ASN A 294 16.67 3.67 7.32
N LEU A 295 16.81 3.99 8.60
CA LEU A 295 16.66 3.11 9.74
C LEU A 295 15.56 3.66 10.62
N ASN A 296 14.50 2.89 10.86
CA ASN A 296 13.44 3.24 11.80
C ASN A 296 13.29 2.12 12.82
N ARG A 297 13.41 2.45 14.10
CA ARG A 297 13.31 1.53 15.23
C ARG A 297 12.36 2.08 16.26
N THR A 298 11.40 1.29 16.70
CA THR A 298 10.41 1.72 17.68
C THR A 298 9.87 0.55 18.48
N ASP A 299 9.59 0.76 19.75
CA ASP A 299 8.85 -0.18 20.57
C ASP A 299 7.33 -0.09 20.38
N THR A 300 6.86 0.83 19.54
CA THR A 300 5.47 1.15 19.28
C THR A 300 4.68 1.53 20.54
N TRP A 301 3.50 2.08 20.37
CA TRP A 301 2.62 2.44 21.49
C TRP A 301 2.02 1.20 22.19
N LEU A 302 2.00 0.05 21.52
CA LEU A 302 1.63 -1.25 22.06
C LEU A 302 2.90 -2.06 22.34
N ASN A 303 3.68 -1.63 23.33
CA ASN A 303 4.88 -2.34 23.72
C ASN A 303 4.53 -3.70 24.32
N ASN A 304 5.07 -4.77 23.76
CA ASN A 304 4.85 -6.15 24.22
C ASN A 304 5.74 -6.54 25.39
N GLY A 305 6.73 -5.71 25.78
CA GLY A 305 7.62 -5.99 26.91
C GLY A 305 8.64 -7.10 26.69
N ARG A 306 8.80 -7.58 25.46
CA ARG A 306 9.76 -8.66 25.13
C ARG A 306 11.20 -8.22 25.39
N THR A 307 12.02 -9.13 25.92
CA THR A 307 13.46 -8.95 26.06
C THR A 307 14.13 -9.06 24.68
N ARG A 308 14.93 -8.05 24.30
CA ARG A 308 15.55 -7.97 22.97
C ARG A 308 17.07 -7.94 23.07
N LYS A 309 17.74 -8.38 22.01
CA LYS A 309 19.19 -8.39 21.92
C LYS A 309 19.74 -6.97 21.72
N GLU A 310 20.81 -6.65 22.40
CA GLU A 310 21.60 -5.45 22.12
C GLU A 310 22.48 -5.69 20.90
N LEU A 311 22.38 -4.82 19.91
CA LEU A 311 23.24 -4.85 18.73
C LEU A 311 24.31 -3.78 18.91
N ASN A 312 25.53 -4.18 19.26
CA ASN A 312 26.68 -3.29 19.35
C ASN A 312 27.41 -3.26 18.00
N TRP A 313 27.17 -2.20 17.20
CA TRP A 313 27.86 -1.97 15.95
C TRP A 313 28.82 -0.79 16.10
N LEU A 314 30.13 -1.03 15.89
CA LEU A 314 31.19 -0.01 16.03
C LEU A 314 31.17 0.75 17.38
N GLY A 315 30.74 0.11 18.45
CA GLY A 315 30.63 0.75 19.77
C GLY A 315 29.39 1.65 19.94
N LEU A 316 28.52 1.70 18.93
CA LEU A 316 27.21 2.33 19.04
C LEU A 316 26.22 1.26 19.49
N GLY A 317 25.63 1.45 20.68
CA GLY A 317 24.52 0.61 21.16
C GLY A 317 23.29 0.85 20.29
N LEU A 318 23.11 0.03 19.25
CA LEU A 318 21.88 0.01 18.46
C LEU A 318 21.02 -1.10 19.01
N ASN A 319 20.16 -0.80 19.98
CA ASN A 319 19.29 -1.79 20.57
C ASN A 319 18.20 -2.19 19.59
N GLU A 320 17.91 -3.48 19.52
CA GLU A 320 16.75 -4.00 18.83
C GLU A 320 15.47 -3.49 19.50
N ARG A 321 14.47 -3.14 18.68
CA ARG A 321 13.16 -2.67 19.13
C ARG A 321 12.06 -3.64 18.69
N GLN A 322 10.83 -3.36 19.06
CA GLN A 322 9.68 -4.18 18.68
C GLN A 322 9.42 -4.17 17.17
N ASP A 323 9.65 -3.04 16.51
CA ASP A 323 9.55 -2.87 15.05
C ASP A 323 10.85 -2.21 14.55
N ASN A 324 11.56 -2.93 13.70
CA ASN A 324 12.82 -2.53 13.10
C ASN A 324 12.67 -2.52 11.59
N ASN A 325 12.86 -1.38 10.96
CA ASN A 325 12.73 -1.22 9.51
C ASN A 325 13.99 -0.57 8.94
N VAL A 326 14.59 -1.22 7.93
CA VAL A 326 15.77 -0.74 7.20
C VAL A 326 15.46 -0.76 5.72
N ASN A 327 15.61 0.37 5.05
CA ASN A 327 15.49 0.44 3.60
C ASN A 327 16.74 1.06 2.99
N LEU A 328 17.14 0.56 1.85
CA LEU A 328 18.22 1.08 1.02
C LEU A 328 17.75 1.17 -0.42
N ASN A 329 18.00 2.31 -1.06
CA ASN A 329 17.72 2.54 -2.46
C ASN A 329 18.97 3.02 -3.17
N ALA A 330 19.18 2.56 -4.40
CA ALA A 330 20.22 3.06 -5.28
C ALA A 330 19.68 3.15 -6.71
N LYS A 331 19.99 4.24 -7.39
CA LYS A 331 19.59 4.48 -8.78
C LYS A 331 20.75 5.06 -9.57
N LEU A 332 20.98 4.52 -10.75
CA LEU A 332 21.91 5.05 -11.75
C LEU A 332 21.12 5.46 -12.98
N ASN A 333 21.34 6.66 -13.46
CA ASN A 333 20.72 7.21 -14.65
C ASN A 333 21.81 7.54 -15.67
N TYR A 334 21.86 6.80 -16.78
CA TYR A 334 22.88 6.93 -17.82
C TYR A 334 22.25 7.39 -19.14
N SER A 335 22.58 8.61 -19.56
CA SER A 335 22.24 9.16 -20.87
C SER A 335 23.23 8.63 -21.91
N LEU A 336 22.87 7.51 -22.55
CA LEU A 336 23.72 6.87 -23.57
C LEU A 336 23.87 7.77 -24.81
N THR A 337 22.74 8.35 -25.22
CA THR A 337 22.63 9.41 -26.24
C THR A 337 21.55 10.38 -25.82
N ASP A 338 21.35 11.50 -26.53
CA ASP A 338 20.26 12.44 -26.31
C ASP A 338 18.88 11.79 -26.50
N GLN A 339 18.81 10.64 -27.14
CA GLN A 339 17.59 9.89 -27.43
C GLN A 339 17.43 8.64 -26.57
N ILE A 340 18.51 8.13 -25.97
CA ILE A 340 18.50 6.86 -25.23
C ILE A 340 18.98 7.09 -23.80
N ASN A 341 18.10 6.80 -22.85
CA ASN A 341 18.38 6.86 -21.43
C ASN A 341 18.17 5.48 -20.79
N LEU A 342 19.13 5.06 -19.98
CA LEU A 342 19.12 3.80 -19.25
C LEU A 342 19.11 4.08 -17.76
N ILE A 343 18.13 3.51 -17.04
CA ILE A 343 17.99 3.67 -15.59
C ILE A 343 18.08 2.29 -14.95
N LEU A 344 19.03 2.14 -14.04
CA LEU A 344 19.16 0.96 -13.18
C LEU A 344 18.77 1.36 -11.77
N SER A 345 17.85 0.61 -11.15
CA SER A 345 17.40 0.83 -9.78
C SER A 345 17.52 -0.44 -8.95
N TYR A 346 17.96 -0.28 -7.70
CA TYR A 346 18.00 -1.32 -6.68
C TYR A 346 17.26 -0.83 -5.45
N ASN A 347 16.41 -1.68 -4.87
CA ASN A 347 15.75 -1.44 -3.60
C ASN A 347 15.94 -2.67 -2.72
N ASP A 348 16.30 -2.44 -1.46
CA ASP A 348 16.35 -3.45 -0.40
C ASP A 348 15.53 -2.92 0.78
N ALA A 349 14.58 -3.72 1.24
CA ALA A 349 13.75 -3.41 2.40
C ALA A 349 13.76 -4.61 3.34
N TYR A 350 14.24 -4.38 4.54
CA TYR A 350 14.23 -5.38 5.61
C TYR A 350 13.39 -4.88 6.77
N LYS A 351 12.45 -5.70 7.22
CA LYS A 351 11.62 -5.44 8.37
C LYS A 351 11.61 -6.64 9.31
N GLN A 352 11.85 -6.37 10.60
CA GLN A 352 11.73 -7.34 11.68
C GLN A 352 10.79 -6.77 12.75
N TRP A 353 9.84 -7.56 13.20
CA TRP A 353 8.91 -7.11 14.24
C TRP A 353 8.40 -8.26 15.10
N SER A 354 7.82 -7.92 16.22
CA SER A 354 6.99 -8.80 17.03
C SER A 354 5.67 -8.12 17.36
N ASN A 355 4.60 -8.90 17.29
CA ASN A 355 3.26 -8.37 17.51
C ASN A 355 3.01 -8.09 19.00
N TYR A 356 2.07 -7.17 19.27
CA TYR A 356 1.48 -7.07 20.58
C TYR A 356 0.28 -8.02 20.68
N ASN A 357 0.25 -8.85 21.72
CA ASN A 357 -0.89 -9.67 22.04
C ASN A 357 -1.18 -9.58 23.52
N TRP A 358 -2.37 -9.10 23.86
CA TRP A 358 -2.76 -8.90 25.26
C TRP A 358 -2.72 -10.18 26.11
N MET A 359 -3.07 -11.31 25.52
CA MET A 359 -3.05 -12.61 26.20
C MET A 359 -1.62 -13.04 26.61
N TRP A 360 -0.61 -12.62 25.84
CA TRP A 360 0.81 -12.89 26.09
C TRP A 360 1.51 -11.83 26.94
N HIS A 361 0.76 -10.91 27.53
CA HIS A 361 1.33 -9.79 28.31
C HIS A 361 2.32 -10.23 29.41
N LEU A 362 2.10 -11.37 30.05
CA LEU A 362 2.99 -11.91 31.08
C LEU A 362 4.08 -12.85 30.54
N ALA A 363 4.00 -13.26 29.29
CA ALA A 363 4.95 -14.16 28.66
C ALA A 363 5.33 -13.71 27.23
N PRO A 364 5.76 -12.45 27.03
CA PRO A 364 5.98 -11.88 25.70
C PRO A 364 7.12 -12.55 24.92
N ASN A 365 8.08 -13.17 25.62
CA ASN A 365 9.19 -13.87 24.97
C ASN A 365 8.77 -15.17 24.28
N ASN A 366 7.58 -15.66 24.59
CA ASN A 366 7.04 -16.91 24.01
C ASN A 366 6.24 -16.66 22.71
N MET A 367 6.18 -15.42 22.24
CA MET A 367 5.54 -15.04 20.97
C MET A 367 6.51 -15.21 19.80
N ALA A 368 5.94 -15.38 18.60
CA ALA A 368 6.71 -15.45 17.37
C ALA A 368 7.36 -14.10 17.01
N GLU A 369 8.49 -14.17 16.34
CA GLU A 369 9.13 -13.07 15.63
C GLU A 369 8.87 -13.19 14.14
N PHE A 370 8.74 -12.05 13.50
CA PHE A 370 8.41 -11.92 12.08
C PHE A 370 9.51 -11.17 11.36
N ASN A 371 9.89 -11.66 10.19
CA ASN A 371 10.88 -11.02 9.33
C ASN A 371 10.36 -10.97 7.90
N ARG A 372 10.53 -9.83 7.25
CA ARG A 372 10.33 -9.70 5.81
C ARG A 372 11.53 -9.03 5.16
N GLN A 373 12.03 -9.62 4.08
CA GLN A 373 13.04 -9.04 3.22
C GLN A 373 12.53 -8.94 1.79
N THR A 374 12.61 -7.78 1.21
CA THR A 374 12.24 -7.49 -0.18
C THR A 374 13.44 -6.93 -0.92
N ASN A 375 13.86 -7.61 -1.98
CA ASN A 375 14.91 -7.14 -2.88
C ASN A 375 14.32 -6.93 -4.26
N ARG A 376 14.61 -5.78 -4.88
CA ARG A 376 14.12 -5.47 -6.21
C ARG A 376 15.22 -4.85 -7.07
N TYR A 377 15.37 -5.37 -8.27
CA TYR A 377 16.21 -4.85 -9.33
C TYR A 377 15.32 -4.42 -10.48
N ASN A 378 15.54 -3.24 -11.02
CA ASN A 378 14.78 -2.74 -12.16
C ASN A 378 15.71 -2.07 -13.17
N LEU A 379 15.60 -2.52 -14.43
CA LEU A 379 16.26 -1.92 -15.57
C LEU A 379 15.21 -1.30 -16.48
N ARG A 380 15.35 0.01 -16.73
CA ARG A 380 14.48 0.75 -17.63
C ARG A 380 15.31 1.34 -18.77
N LEU A 381 14.86 1.10 -19.99
CA LEU A 381 15.32 1.76 -21.19
C LEU A 381 14.26 2.72 -21.68
N ASN A 382 14.57 4.01 -21.79
CA ASN A 382 13.74 5.01 -22.46
C ASN A 382 14.41 5.35 -23.81
N HIS A 383 13.65 5.27 -24.90
CA HIS A 383 14.15 5.63 -26.22
C HIS A 383 13.17 6.55 -26.95
N PHE A 384 13.65 7.73 -27.32
CA PHE A 384 12.93 8.71 -28.13
C PHE A 384 13.20 8.45 -29.61
N VAL A 385 12.28 7.76 -30.27
CA VAL A 385 12.38 7.44 -31.70
C VAL A 385 12.25 8.69 -32.56
N SER A 386 11.42 9.64 -32.08
CA SER A 386 11.22 10.95 -32.72
C SER A 386 10.73 11.97 -31.67
N LYS A 387 10.64 13.25 -32.07
CA LYS A 387 10.04 14.30 -31.22
C LYS A 387 8.57 14.02 -30.80
N LYS A 388 7.87 13.06 -31.46
CA LYS A 388 6.45 12.74 -31.26
C LYS A 388 6.24 11.29 -30.78
N THR A 389 7.28 10.49 -30.68
CA THR A 389 7.14 9.07 -30.35
C THR A 389 8.32 8.60 -29.51
N PHE A 390 8.03 7.98 -28.37
CA PHE A 390 9.01 7.35 -27.51
C PHE A 390 8.49 6.02 -26.97
N TYR A 391 9.40 5.17 -26.51
CA TYR A 391 9.07 3.94 -25.82
C TYR A 391 9.92 3.70 -24.57
N ASN A 392 9.36 2.92 -23.66
CA ASN A 392 10.05 2.42 -22.48
C ASN A 392 9.98 0.91 -22.44
N LEU A 393 11.11 0.29 -22.15
CA LEU A 393 11.19 -1.12 -21.80
C LEU A 393 11.64 -1.24 -20.35
N ASN A 394 10.84 -1.90 -19.53
CA ASN A 394 11.13 -2.15 -18.13
C ASN A 394 11.29 -3.64 -17.89
N VAL A 395 12.36 -4.04 -17.21
CA VAL A 395 12.60 -5.41 -16.75
C VAL A 395 12.87 -5.34 -15.26
N GLY A 396 11.97 -5.89 -14.47
CA GLY A 396 12.05 -5.90 -13.02
C GLY A 396 12.13 -7.32 -12.48
N TYR A 397 13.03 -7.54 -11.52
CA TYR A 397 13.12 -8.78 -10.75
C TYR A 397 12.97 -8.45 -9.27
N MET A 398 12.02 -9.09 -8.61
CA MET A 398 11.72 -8.88 -7.20
C MET A 398 11.67 -10.22 -6.46
N THR A 399 12.25 -10.23 -5.27
CA THR A 399 12.12 -11.34 -4.33
C THR A 399 11.53 -10.83 -3.04
N VAL A 400 10.58 -11.57 -2.48
CA VAL A 400 10.02 -11.32 -1.14
C VAL A 400 10.17 -12.60 -0.34
N LYS A 401 10.85 -12.49 0.80
CA LYS A 401 10.98 -13.56 1.76
C LYS A 401 10.31 -13.14 3.06
N TYR A 402 9.42 -13.97 3.58
CA TYR A 402 8.70 -13.74 4.82
C TYR A 402 8.81 -14.97 5.72
N ASN A 403 9.26 -14.77 6.95
CA ASN A 403 9.39 -15.82 7.94
C ASN A 403 8.69 -15.41 9.23
N ALA A 404 8.10 -16.39 9.90
CA ALA A 404 7.63 -16.25 11.26
C ALA A 404 8.06 -17.50 12.04
N SER A 405 8.72 -17.31 13.16
CA SER A 405 9.18 -18.39 14.00
C SER A 405 9.37 -17.94 15.46
N ILE A 406 9.43 -18.89 16.35
CA ILE A 406 9.74 -18.64 17.76
C ILE A 406 11.25 -18.88 17.96
N ASP A 407 11.90 -18.00 18.73
CA ASP A 407 13.32 -18.07 19.05
C ASP A 407 14.27 -18.17 17.84
N GLY A 408 13.85 -17.64 16.68
CA GLY A 408 14.65 -17.61 15.45
C GLY A 408 14.95 -19.00 14.87
N ARG A 409 14.13 -20.00 15.15
CA ARG A 409 14.30 -21.35 14.62
C ARG A 409 14.15 -21.37 13.11
N SER A 410 15.12 -21.97 12.44
CA SER A 410 15.19 -22.00 10.98
C SER A 410 14.50 -23.22 10.36
N GLU A 411 14.27 -24.26 11.14
CA GLU A 411 13.72 -25.51 10.65
C GLU A 411 12.52 -25.99 11.46
N PRO A 412 11.50 -26.56 10.80
CA PRO A 412 10.31 -27.11 11.46
C PRO A 412 10.64 -28.24 12.45
N ASP A 413 11.63 -29.07 12.14
CA ASP A 413 12.01 -30.22 12.96
C ASP A 413 12.51 -29.85 14.36
N GLU A 414 13.11 -28.65 14.50
CA GLU A 414 13.51 -28.14 15.82
C GLU A 414 12.29 -27.67 16.64
N TRP A 415 11.16 -27.60 16.01
CA TRP A 415 9.96 -26.93 16.53
C TRP A 415 8.87 -27.93 16.89
N TRP A 416 8.74 -28.98 16.07
CA TRP A 416 7.76 -30.04 16.23
C TRP A 416 8.46 -31.29 16.74
N VAL A 417 8.56 -31.42 18.03
CA VAL A 417 9.15 -32.65 18.65
C VAL A 417 8.11 -33.76 18.78
N PHE A 418 7.26 -33.87 17.79
CA PHE A 418 6.50 -35.09 17.60
C PHE A 418 7.39 -36.12 16.90
N ARG A 419 8.33 -36.65 17.60
CA ARG A 419 8.93 -37.88 17.16
C ARG A 419 8.05 -39.01 17.70
N ASP A 420 7.37 -39.63 16.76
CA ASP A 420 6.74 -40.94 16.93
C ASP A 420 7.69 -41.94 17.59
N GLY A 421 8.99 -41.72 17.52
CA GLY A 421 10.01 -42.53 18.11
C GLY A 421 10.07 -42.61 19.64
N ASP A 422 9.56 -41.59 20.33
CA ASP A 422 9.62 -41.62 21.80
C ASP A 422 8.53 -42.51 22.39
N CYS A 423 7.44 -42.72 21.65
CA CYS A 423 6.43 -43.74 22.01
C CYS A 423 6.80 -45.13 21.56
N ASP A 424 7.55 -45.29 20.47
CA ASP A 424 8.02 -46.59 19.99
C ASP A 424 9.15 -47.16 20.86
N GLU A 425 9.93 -46.31 21.49
CA GLU A 425 11.02 -46.73 22.40
C GLU A 425 10.48 -47.28 23.74
N TYR A 426 9.21 -46.92 24.10
CA TYR A 426 8.51 -47.43 25.27
C TYR A 426 7.07 -47.84 24.95
N PRO A 427 6.87 -48.88 24.12
CA PRO A 427 5.55 -49.28 23.64
C PRO A 427 4.57 -49.74 24.73
N ASP A 428 5.05 -49.99 25.91
CA ASP A 428 4.25 -50.43 27.06
C ASP A 428 3.96 -49.28 28.06
N SER A 429 4.42 -48.05 27.77
CA SER A 429 4.13 -46.95 28.66
C SER A 429 2.70 -46.51 28.48
N ILE A 430 1.94 -46.52 29.52
CA ILE A 430 0.55 -46.12 29.60
C ILE A 430 0.35 -44.68 29.15
N ASP A 431 1.40 -43.95 29.09
CA ASP A 431 1.44 -42.52 28.96
C ASP A 431 1.38 -42.01 27.50
N CYS A 432 1.83 -42.82 26.53
CA CYS A 432 1.57 -42.51 25.11
C CYS A 432 0.11 -42.63 24.71
N ASN A 433 -0.69 -43.32 25.53
CA ASN A 433 -2.12 -43.52 25.33
C ASN A 433 -2.92 -43.21 26.63
N GLY A 434 -2.62 -42.08 27.30
CA GLY A 434 -3.40 -41.65 28.45
C GLY A 434 -4.89 -41.64 28.19
N PRO A 435 -5.76 -41.80 29.19
CA PRO A 435 -7.21 -41.87 29.02
C PRO A 435 -7.83 -40.61 28.47
N ASP A 436 -7.09 -39.55 28.39
CA ASP A 436 -7.43 -38.27 27.80
C ASP A 436 -6.92 -38.15 26.35
N GLY A 437 -6.17 -39.15 25.85
CA GLY A 437 -5.60 -39.11 24.50
C GLY A 437 -4.51 -38.06 24.29
N PHE A 438 -4.03 -37.52 25.40
CA PHE A 438 -2.87 -36.65 25.39
C PHE A 438 -1.64 -37.47 25.65
N PHE A 439 -0.54 -37.10 25.04
CA PHE A 439 0.76 -37.53 25.52
C PHE A 439 0.90 -36.96 26.92
N ASN A 440 0.75 -37.86 27.88
CA ASN A 440 0.71 -37.41 29.25
C ASN A 440 2.14 -37.17 29.70
N ASN A 441 2.29 -36.22 30.39
CA ASN A 441 3.26 -35.59 31.19
C ASN A 441 4.23 -36.51 31.93
N ASP A 442 4.75 -37.56 31.38
CA ASP A 442 5.73 -38.34 32.08
C ASP A 442 7.11 -38.43 31.42
N THR A 443 7.92 -37.71 32.02
CA THR A 443 9.33 -37.80 32.34
C THR A 443 10.34 -37.65 31.22
N LEU A 444 10.14 -37.96 29.96
CA LEU A 444 11.10 -37.67 28.87
C LEU A 444 10.50 -36.94 27.69
N GLY A 445 9.31 -37.28 27.27
CA GLY A 445 8.55 -36.56 26.27
C GLY A 445 8.19 -35.15 26.74
N ASP A 446 7.94 -34.97 27.99
CA ASP A 446 7.49 -33.77 28.62
C ASP A 446 8.36 -32.56 28.55
N THR A 447 9.64 -32.72 28.69
CA THR A 447 10.56 -31.59 28.64
C THR A 447 10.65 -31.03 27.24
N LEU A 448 10.45 -31.85 26.26
CA LEU A 448 10.37 -31.42 24.86
C LEU A 448 8.97 -30.94 24.49
N TYR A 449 7.94 -31.57 25.05
CA TYR A 449 6.54 -31.24 24.82
C TYR A 449 6.10 -29.95 25.54
N SER A 450 6.53 -29.77 26.78
CA SER A 450 6.23 -28.54 27.56
C SER A 450 6.83 -27.30 26.97
N ASN A 451 7.80 -27.41 26.09
CA ASN A 451 8.40 -26.29 25.38
C ASN A 451 7.62 -25.85 24.13
N ILE A 452 6.64 -26.64 23.70
CA ILE A 452 5.93 -26.44 22.43
C ILE A 452 4.41 -26.32 22.64
N THR A 453 3.92 -26.78 23.78
CA THR A 453 2.48 -26.91 24.01
C THR A 453 1.75 -25.61 24.17
N ASN A 454 0.46 -25.71 23.96
CA ASN A 454 -0.57 -24.70 24.12
C ASN A 454 -0.28 -23.71 25.24
N PRO A 455 -0.46 -22.44 24.98
CA PRO A 455 -0.39 -21.46 26.02
C PRO A 455 -1.44 -21.79 27.10
N VAL A 456 -0.99 -22.12 28.28
CA VAL A 456 -1.87 -22.37 29.43
C VAL A 456 -2.28 -21.04 30.00
N VAL A 457 -3.59 -20.85 30.09
CA VAL A 457 -4.17 -19.66 30.73
C VAL A 457 -4.08 -19.81 32.24
N ASP A 458 -3.36 -18.91 32.88
CA ASP A 458 -3.35 -18.79 34.34
C ASP A 458 -4.75 -18.47 34.86
N GLN A 459 -5.28 -19.31 35.73
CA GLN A 459 -6.63 -19.20 36.26
C GLN A 459 -6.83 -17.95 37.15
N VAL A 460 -5.76 -17.39 37.68
CA VAL A 460 -5.80 -16.20 38.54
C VAL A 460 -5.75 -14.93 37.74
N THR A 461 -4.78 -14.83 36.82
CA THR A 461 -4.55 -13.62 36.05
C THR A 461 -5.37 -13.55 34.78
N GLY A 462 -5.73 -14.68 34.19
CA GLY A 462 -6.43 -14.76 32.91
C GLY A 462 -5.54 -14.60 31.68
N PHE A 463 -4.22 -14.49 31.85
CA PHE A 463 -3.25 -14.39 30.78
C PHE A 463 -2.54 -15.71 30.55
N TYR A 464 -1.88 -15.86 29.41
CA TYR A 464 -1.00 -17.01 29.19
C TYR A 464 0.17 -16.97 30.16
N ASN A 465 0.46 -18.09 30.74
CA ASN A 465 1.63 -18.25 31.59
C ASN A 465 2.90 -18.50 30.75
N ASN A 466 4.03 -18.65 31.40
CA ASN A 466 5.32 -18.82 30.75
C ASN A 466 5.63 -20.26 30.31
N THR A 467 4.66 -21.19 30.35
CA THR A 467 4.85 -22.60 30.02
C THR A 467 4.56 -22.95 28.57
N GLY A 468 3.79 -22.14 27.84
CA GLY A 468 3.48 -22.36 26.44
C GLY A 468 4.16 -21.36 25.50
N ARG A 469 4.09 -21.60 24.21
CA ARG A 469 4.61 -20.73 23.16
C ARG A 469 3.55 -20.49 22.10
N GLU A 470 3.67 -19.41 21.36
CA GLU A 470 2.82 -19.14 20.20
C GLU A 470 3.14 -20.18 19.10
N ASP A 471 2.11 -20.86 18.62
CA ASP A 471 2.25 -22.00 17.73
C ASP A 471 2.11 -21.55 16.26
N ILE A 472 3.14 -20.84 15.76
CA ILE A 472 3.19 -20.31 14.39
C ILE A 472 4.55 -20.58 13.76
N TRP A 473 4.55 -21.19 12.56
CA TRP A 473 5.72 -21.27 11.73
C TRP A 473 5.38 -20.96 10.28
N ARG A 474 6.10 -20.02 9.67
CA ARG A 474 5.85 -19.55 8.30
C ARG A 474 7.15 -19.38 7.55
N ASP A 475 7.16 -19.83 6.29
CA ASP A 475 8.25 -19.59 5.34
C ASP A 475 7.69 -19.36 3.94
N ASP A 476 7.46 -18.09 3.62
CA ASP A 476 6.97 -17.69 2.30
C ASP A 476 8.12 -17.10 1.51
N PHE A 477 8.29 -17.57 0.30
CA PHE A 477 9.28 -17.04 -0.61
C PHE A 477 8.70 -16.86 -2.02
N THR A 478 8.81 -15.65 -2.56
CA THR A 478 8.35 -15.36 -3.92
C THR A 478 9.44 -14.75 -4.76
N LYS A 479 9.54 -15.18 -6.01
CA LYS A 479 10.37 -14.58 -7.05
C LYS A 479 9.47 -14.11 -8.17
N THR A 480 9.58 -12.85 -8.54
CA THR A 480 8.75 -12.23 -9.59
C THR A 480 9.63 -11.60 -10.64
N LEU A 481 9.50 -12.04 -11.89
CA LEU A 481 10.08 -11.37 -13.05
C LEU A 481 8.95 -10.67 -13.80
N THR A 482 9.07 -9.35 -13.97
CA THR A 482 8.12 -8.54 -14.73
C THR A 482 8.81 -7.90 -15.92
N ILE A 483 8.21 -8.06 -17.08
CA ILE A 483 8.62 -7.38 -18.32
C ILE A 483 7.46 -6.52 -18.78
N LYS A 484 7.70 -5.22 -18.93
CA LYS A 484 6.70 -4.26 -19.39
C LYS A 484 7.28 -3.43 -20.52
N ALA A 485 6.55 -3.34 -21.61
CA ALA A 485 6.91 -2.52 -22.75
C ALA A 485 5.73 -1.61 -23.11
N ASP A 486 6.00 -0.31 -23.22
CA ASP A 486 4.99 0.73 -23.38
C ASP A 486 5.39 1.78 -24.45
N LEU A 487 4.47 2.23 -25.35
CA LEU A 487 4.65 3.33 -26.33
C LEU A 487 3.68 4.46 -26.12
N THR A 488 4.19 5.67 -26.28
CA THR A 488 3.39 6.87 -26.49
C THR A 488 3.76 7.50 -27.84
N SER A 489 2.75 7.80 -28.62
CA SER A 489 2.89 8.53 -29.88
C SER A 489 1.83 9.62 -30.00
N GLN A 490 2.30 10.86 -30.16
CA GLN A 490 1.44 11.98 -30.59
C GLN A 490 1.23 11.83 -32.11
N TYR A 491 0.25 10.99 -32.48
CA TYR A 491 -0.02 10.64 -33.88
C TYR A 491 -0.32 11.87 -34.74
N ASN A 492 -1.13 12.78 -34.22
CA ASN A 492 -1.39 14.09 -34.82
C ASN A 492 -1.68 15.14 -33.71
N LYS A 493 -2.00 16.37 -34.07
CA LYS A 493 -2.28 17.46 -33.13
C LYS A 493 -3.30 17.11 -32.06
N TYR A 494 -4.27 16.26 -32.37
CA TYR A 494 -5.42 15.95 -31.52
C TYR A 494 -5.34 14.58 -30.84
N ASN A 495 -4.57 13.64 -31.37
CA ASN A 495 -4.58 12.24 -30.94
C ASN A 495 -3.22 11.83 -30.39
N MET A 496 -3.21 11.39 -29.15
CA MET A 496 -2.09 10.71 -28.51
C MET A 496 -2.50 9.26 -28.23
N ILE A 497 -1.76 8.32 -28.82
CA ILE A 497 -2.00 6.89 -28.66
C ILE A 497 -1.00 6.34 -27.65
N LYS A 498 -1.51 5.56 -26.71
CA LYS A 498 -0.74 4.74 -25.78
C LYS A 498 -1.11 3.28 -25.96
N THR A 499 -0.11 2.40 -25.96
CA THR A 499 -0.34 0.96 -25.97
C THR A 499 0.83 0.25 -25.30
N GLY A 500 0.59 -0.94 -24.79
CA GLY A 500 1.64 -1.70 -24.14
C GLY A 500 1.28 -3.13 -23.83
N ILE A 501 2.30 -3.87 -23.42
CA ILE A 501 2.24 -5.26 -22.97
C ILE A 501 2.94 -5.37 -21.62
N SER A 502 2.38 -6.15 -20.73
CA SER A 502 2.99 -6.53 -19.45
C SER A 502 2.89 -8.03 -19.27
N ILE A 503 3.99 -8.65 -18.87
CA ILE A 503 4.04 -10.07 -18.52
C ILE A 503 4.78 -10.18 -17.19
N GLN A 504 4.18 -10.92 -16.25
CA GLN A 504 4.75 -11.19 -14.95
C GLN A 504 4.73 -12.69 -14.69
N THR A 505 5.90 -13.26 -14.43
CA THR A 505 6.04 -14.66 -14.00
C THR A 505 6.35 -14.68 -12.52
N ASN A 506 5.66 -15.52 -11.78
CA ASN A 506 5.86 -15.70 -10.35
C ASN A 506 6.35 -17.12 -10.06
N ASP A 507 7.30 -17.26 -9.15
CA ASP A 507 7.72 -18.51 -8.53
C ASP A 507 7.37 -18.39 -7.04
N LEU A 508 6.37 -19.12 -6.61
CA LEU A 508 5.74 -19.00 -5.30
C LEU A 508 6.10 -20.24 -4.48
N HIS A 509 6.67 -20.04 -3.30
CA HIS A 509 6.81 -21.03 -2.26
C HIS A 509 6.06 -20.54 -1.03
N TYR A 510 5.19 -21.37 -0.49
CA TYR A 510 4.30 -20.98 0.59
C TYR A 510 4.21 -22.09 1.63
N VAL A 511 4.54 -21.75 2.86
CA VAL A 511 4.42 -22.62 4.01
C VAL A 511 3.81 -21.85 5.17
N ASP A 512 2.72 -22.36 5.68
CA ASP A 512 2.09 -21.81 6.87
C ASP A 512 1.53 -22.93 7.73
N ILE A 513 2.10 -23.03 8.89
CA ILE A 513 1.75 -24.03 9.89
C ILE A 513 1.39 -23.30 11.17
N ALA A 514 0.22 -23.59 11.70
CA ALA A 514 -0.25 -23.03 12.96
C ALA A 514 -1.10 -24.06 13.71
N ASP A 515 -1.21 -23.86 15.02
CA ASP A 515 -1.96 -24.74 15.93
C ASP A 515 -1.57 -26.23 15.85
N GLY A 516 -0.29 -26.51 15.63
CA GLY A 516 0.21 -27.87 15.56
C GLY A 516 -0.10 -28.67 16.80
N ALA A 517 0.18 -28.10 17.96
CA ALA A 517 -0.01 -28.77 19.24
C ALA A 517 -1.48 -28.89 19.67
N THR A 518 -2.31 -27.86 19.39
CA THR A 518 -3.71 -27.83 19.82
C THR A 518 -4.54 -28.91 19.15
N ASN A 519 -4.17 -29.31 17.95
CA ASN A 519 -4.95 -30.27 17.18
C ASN A 519 -4.70 -31.71 17.48
N LEU A 520 -3.57 -32.03 18.02
CA LEU A 520 -3.33 -33.38 18.55
C LEU A 520 -4.34 -33.72 19.64
N SER A 521 -4.77 -32.77 20.45
CA SER A 521 -5.77 -33.00 21.48
C SER A 521 -7.19 -33.21 20.94
N VAL A 522 -7.62 -32.42 19.94
CA VAL A 522 -9.01 -32.45 19.51
C VAL A 522 -9.25 -33.36 18.30
N TYR A 523 -8.32 -33.38 17.37
CA TYR A 523 -8.39 -34.19 16.15
C TYR A 523 -7.42 -35.36 16.13
N GLY A 524 -6.30 -35.25 16.85
CA GLY A 524 -5.37 -36.38 17.03
C GLY A 524 -6.04 -37.57 17.67
N GLN A 525 -6.90 -37.38 18.66
CA GLN A 525 -7.69 -38.48 19.20
C GLN A 525 -8.59 -39.13 18.14
N GLN A 526 -9.22 -38.36 17.29
CA GLN A 526 -10.02 -38.96 16.22
C GLN A 526 -9.18 -39.66 15.14
N TYR A 527 -7.95 -39.22 14.95
CA TYR A 527 -7.11 -39.73 13.88
C TYR A 527 -6.09 -40.79 14.37
N TYR A 528 -5.65 -40.73 15.62
CA TYR A 528 -4.72 -41.71 16.20
C TYR A 528 -5.40 -42.85 16.92
N THR A 529 -6.61 -42.69 17.43
CA THR A 529 -7.37 -43.76 18.05
C THR A 529 -8.23 -44.55 17.07
N MET A 530 -8.32 -44.16 15.82
CA MET A 530 -8.90 -45.04 14.80
C MET A 530 -7.89 -46.17 14.54
N PRO A 531 -8.38 -47.41 14.38
CA PRO A 531 -7.52 -48.52 13.99
C PRO A 531 -6.77 -48.13 12.72
N THR A 532 -5.49 -48.11 12.83
CA THR A 532 -4.54 -47.54 11.86
C THR A 532 -4.55 -48.14 10.48
N ASP A 533 -5.37 -49.14 10.24
CA ASP A 533 -5.34 -49.93 9.00
C ASP A 533 -6.16 -49.37 7.87
N SER A 534 -6.83 -48.23 8.04
CA SER A 534 -7.76 -47.77 7.01
C SER A 534 -7.65 -46.28 6.58
N ILE A 535 -6.82 -45.44 7.22
CA ILE A 535 -6.61 -44.07 6.75
C ILE A 535 -5.13 -43.85 6.51
N ILE A 536 -4.68 -44.11 5.30
CA ILE A 536 -3.37 -43.71 4.81
C ILE A 536 -3.48 -42.23 4.51
N TYR A 537 -3.02 -41.38 5.42
CA TYR A 537 -2.71 -40.04 5.05
C TYR A 537 -1.49 -40.05 4.15
N PRO A 538 -1.51 -39.46 2.97
CA PRO A 538 -0.32 -39.34 2.16
C PRO A 538 0.73 -38.60 3.01
N GLU A 539 1.94 -39.13 3.07
CA GLU A 539 3.06 -38.43 3.74
C GLU A 539 3.14 -37.01 3.15
N PRO A 540 3.16 -35.97 3.98
CA PRO A 540 3.28 -34.62 3.46
C PRO A 540 4.59 -34.50 2.70
N PRO A 541 4.62 -33.83 1.57
CA PRO A 541 5.85 -33.59 0.85
C PRO A 541 6.79 -32.70 1.70
N GLY A 542 7.97 -33.20 1.97
CA GLY A 542 9.06 -32.45 2.61
C GLY A 542 9.15 -32.55 4.13
N PRO A 543 10.03 -31.75 4.75
CA PRO A 543 10.40 -31.87 6.16
C PRO A 543 9.37 -31.29 7.14
N PHE A 544 8.18 -30.89 6.66
CA PHE A 544 7.18 -30.20 7.48
C PHE A 544 6.36 -31.19 8.29
N PRO A 545 5.95 -30.83 9.54
CA PRO A 545 5.17 -31.69 10.38
C PRO A 545 3.88 -32.14 9.69
N GLN A 546 3.55 -33.40 9.89
CA GLN A 546 2.33 -34.01 9.34
C GLN A 546 1.04 -33.42 9.95
N TYR A 547 1.18 -32.76 11.08
CA TYR A 547 0.10 -32.37 11.95
C TYR A 547 0.02 -30.86 12.05
N GLY A 548 -1.15 -30.34 12.29
CA GLY A 548 -1.44 -28.93 12.46
C GLY A 548 -2.81 -28.64 11.92
N ARG A 549 -3.57 -27.86 12.63
CA ARG A 549 -4.92 -27.45 12.24
C ARG A 549 -4.92 -26.60 10.99
N THR A 550 -3.88 -25.82 10.85
CA THR A 550 -3.61 -25.02 9.66
C THR A 550 -2.27 -25.48 9.11
N ARG A 551 -2.29 -26.26 8.07
CA ARG A 551 -1.12 -26.67 7.32
C ARG A 551 -1.34 -26.37 5.85
N TRP A 552 -0.74 -25.30 5.38
CA TRP A 552 -0.85 -24.91 3.98
C TRP A 552 0.54 -24.83 3.37
N VAL A 553 0.80 -25.75 2.47
CA VAL A 553 2.08 -25.87 1.77
C VAL A 553 1.79 -25.99 0.28
N PHE A 554 2.39 -25.15 -0.53
CA PHE A 554 2.35 -25.29 -1.98
C PHE A 554 3.48 -24.56 -2.68
N ASP A 555 3.82 -25.07 -3.86
CA ASP A 555 4.69 -24.43 -4.85
C ASP A 555 3.91 -24.19 -6.12
N ALA A 556 3.97 -22.96 -6.66
CA ALA A 556 3.23 -22.61 -7.87
C ALA A 556 4.00 -21.61 -8.76
N LYS A 557 3.77 -21.69 -10.08
CA LYS A 557 4.41 -20.83 -11.07
C LYS A 557 3.38 -20.19 -12.02
N PRO A 558 2.49 -19.32 -11.50
CA PRO A 558 1.54 -18.62 -12.34
C PRO A 558 2.21 -17.55 -13.21
N ILE A 559 1.56 -17.27 -14.34
CA ILE A 559 1.92 -16.16 -15.22
C ILE A 559 0.70 -15.26 -15.37
N THR A 560 0.89 -13.99 -15.09
CA THR A 560 -0.11 -12.95 -15.36
C THR A 560 0.40 -12.02 -16.44
N GLY A 561 -0.50 -11.41 -17.17
CA GLY A 561 -0.09 -10.42 -18.16
C GLY A 561 -1.28 -9.64 -18.69
N ALA A 562 -0.98 -8.67 -19.54
CA ALA A 562 -2.00 -7.82 -20.14
C ALA A 562 -1.52 -7.15 -21.41
N LEU A 563 -2.49 -6.83 -22.26
CA LEU A 563 -2.35 -5.94 -23.41
C LEU A 563 -3.31 -4.77 -23.23
N TYR A 564 -2.88 -3.57 -23.57
CA TYR A 564 -3.76 -2.40 -23.54
C TYR A 564 -3.53 -1.47 -24.72
N LEU A 565 -4.59 -0.73 -25.05
CA LEU A 565 -4.59 0.35 -26.03
C LEU A 565 -5.46 1.49 -25.49
N GLU A 566 -4.96 2.71 -25.59
CA GLU A 566 -5.65 3.93 -25.18
C GLU A 566 -5.40 5.04 -26.17
N ASN A 567 -6.41 5.82 -26.48
CA ASN A 567 -6.31 7.05 -27.26
C ASN A 567 -6.78 8.23 -26.43
N LYS A 568 -5.95 9.25 -26.28
CA LYS A 568 -6.30 10.56 -25.74
C LYS A 568 -6.54 11.51 -26.89
N PHE A 569 -7.78 11.92 -27.06
CA PHE A 569 -8.19 12.92 -28.04
C PHE A 569 -8.36 14.28 -27.36
N GLU A 570 -7.63 15.30 -27.80
CA GLU A 570 -7.60 16.63 -27.19
C GLU A 570 -7.97 17.70 -28.20
N ILE A 571 -9.04 18.46 -27.93
CA ILE A 571 -9.34 19.75 -28.56
C ILE A 571 -9.56 20.78 -27.44
N GLU A 572 -9.58 22.07 -27.75
CA GLU A 572 -9.60 23.15 -26.74
C GLU A 572 -10.71 23.03 -25.70
N SER A 573 -11.88 22.55 -26.10
CA SER A 573 -13.07 22.45 -25.25
C SER A 573 -13.44 21.03 -24.82
N LEU A 574 -12.70 20.00 -25.28
CA LEU A 574 -13.06 18.61 -25.03
C LEU A 574 -11.82 17.73 -25.02
N ILE A 575 -11.67 16.94 -23.97
CA ILE A 575 -10.64 15.92 -23.87
C ILE A 575 -11.33 14.58 -23.62
N LEU A 576 -11.01 13.61 -24.45
CA LEU A 576 -11.59 12.27 -24.42
C LEU A 576 -10.48 11.23 -24.29
N ASN A 577 -10.55 10.40 -23.27
CA ASN A 577 -9.73 9.22 -23.12
C ASN A 577 -10.58 7.98 -23.35
N ALA A 578 -10.21 7.15 -24.31
CA ALA A 578 -10.86 5.88 -24.58
C ALA A 578 -9.81 4.76 -24.59
N GLY A 579 -9.98 3.78 -23.73
CA GLY A 579 -9.04 2.69 -23.56
C GLY A 579 -9.69 1.32 -23.47
N ALA A 580 -8.92 0.33 -23.83
CA ALA A 580 -9.28 -1.07 -23.73
C ALA A 580 -8.09 -1.87 -23.20
N ARG A 581 -8.36 -2.87 -22.36
CA ARG A 581 -7.37 -3.75 -21.78
C ARG A 581 -7.87 -5.21 -21.80
N VAL A 582 -6.96 -6.13 -22.05
CA VAL A 582 -7.19 -7.55 -21.87
C VAL A 582 -6.17 -8.07 -20.86
N ASP A 583 -6.66 -8.58 -19.73
CA ASP A 583 -5.83 -9.25 -18.74
C ASP A 583 -5.90 -10.76 -18.91
N PHE A 584 -4.81 -11.47 -18.69
CA PHE A 584 -4.76 -12.93 -18.72
C PHE A 584 -4.00 -13.49 -17.51
N LEU A 585 -4.43 -14.66 -17.04
CA LEU A 585 -3.84 -15.46 -15.99
C LEU A 585 -3.66 -16.90 -16.49
N TYR A 586 -2.44 -17.42 -16.39
CA TYR A 586 -2.13 -18.83 -16.54
C TYR A 586 -1.75 -19.39 -15.17
N LEU A 587 -2.50 -20.40 -14.71
CA LEU A 587 -2.36 -20.95 -13.36
C LEU A 587 -1.07 -21.77 -13.15
N GLY A 588 -0.42 -22.24 -14.22
CA GLY A 588 0.78 -23.05 -14.10
C GLY A 588 0.48 -24.55 -13.97
N LYS A 589 1.57 -25.35 -13.88
CA LYS A 589 1.51 -26.80 -13.90
C LYS A 589 1.10 -27.42 -12.56
N SER A 590 1.21 -26.72 -11.46
CA SER A 590 0.92 -27.24 -10.12
C SER A 590 -0.52 -27.75 -9.99
N VAL A 591 -1.49 -27.07 -10.62
CA VAL A 591 -2.91 -27.47 -10.62
C VAL A 591 -3.31 -28.30 -11.85
N GLU A 592 -2.38 -28.62 -12.73
CA GLU A 592 -2.60 -29.40 -13.94
C GLU A 592 -2.43 -30.91 -13.69
N SER A 593 -1.68 -31.30 -12.67
CA SER A 593 -1.35 -32.71 -12.40
C SER A 593 -2.59 -33.55 -12.14
N ASP A 594 -2.59 -34.78 -12.62
CA ASP A 594 -3.70 -35.74 -12.41
C ASP A 594 -3.91 -35.99 -10.90
N GLN A 595 -2.84 -36.02 -10.12
CA GLN A 595 -2.90 -36.17 -8.66
C GLN A 595 -3.67 -35.02 -8.02
N PHE A 596 -3.27 -33.74 -8.28
CA PHE A 596 -3.97 -32.57 -7.72
C PHE A 596 -5.45 -32.54 -8.11
N ARG A 597 -5.78 -32.86 -9.38
CA ARG A 597 -7.17 -32.96 -9.85
C ARG A 597 -7.96 -34.03 -9.11
N SER A 598 -7.39 -35.22 -8.97
CA SER A 598 -8.02 -36.34 -8.26
C SER A 598 -8.24 -36.00 -6.77
N ASP A 599 -7.24 -35.44 -6.10
CA ASP A 599 -7.33 -35.07 -4.69
C ASP A 599 -8.38 -33.98 -4.48
N TRP A 600 -8.43 -33.01 -5.40
CA TRP A 600 -9.41 -31.94 -5.36
C TRP A 600 -10.85 -32.45 -5.59
N GLU A 601 -11.07 -33.32 -6.55
CA GLU A 601 -12.37 -33.96 -6.80
C GLU A 601 -12.80 -34.81 -5.60
N ASN A 602 -11.88 -35.57 -5.00
CA ASN A 602 -12.16 -36.36 -3.81
C ASN A 602 -12.53 -35.49 -2.60
N ALA A 603 -11.81 -34.38 -2.41
CA ALA A 603 -12.04 -33.47 -1.30
C ALA A 603 -13.34 -32.68 -1.44
N THR A 604 -13.67 -32.19 -2.64
CA THR A 604 -14.78 -31.28 -2.86
C THR A 604 -16.07 -31.96 -3.37
N GLY A 605 -15.95 -33.10 -4.00
CA GLY A 605 -17.03 -33.76 -4.70
C GLY A 605 -17.43 -33.07 -6.01
N LEU A 606 -16.66 -32.08 -6.48
CA LEU A 606 -16.88 -31.36 -7.73
C LEU A 606 -15.96 -31.89 -8.83
N THR A 607 -16.25 -31.55 -10.10
CA THR A 607 -15.42 -31.95 -11.23
C THR A 607 -14.27 -30.98 -11.45
N ALA A 608 -13.05 -31.47 -11.64
CA ALA A 608 -11.84 -30.69 -11.87
C ALA A 608 -11.67 -30.30 -13.35
N ASP A 609 -12.62 -29.53 -13.88
CA ASP A 609 -12.67 -29.11 -15.31
C ASP A 609 -12.26 -27.65 -15.54
N TRP A 610 -11.54 -27.04 -14.60
CA TRP A 610 -11.08 -25.66 -14.72
C TRP A 610 -10.18 -25.39 -15.92
N LYS A 611 -10.27 -24.16 -16.42
CA LYS A 611 -9.38 -23.66 -17.48
C LYS A 611 -8.06 -23.17 -16.86
N LEU A 612 -6.94 -23.66 -17.37
CA LEU A 612 -5.61 -23.22 -16.93
C LEU A 612 -5.31 -21.76 -17.30
N THR A 613 -5.89 -21.28 -18.39
CA THR A 613 -5.74 -19.90 -18.84
C THR A 613 -7.07 -19.18 -18.79
N LYS A 614 -7.11 -18.04 -18.13
CA LYS A 614 -8.26 -17.15 -18.00
C LYS A 614 -7.93 -15.82 -18.65
N ALA A 615 -8.87 -15.21 -19.35
CA ALA A 615 -8.71 -13.90 -19.97
C ALA A 615 -9.99 -13.10 -19.88
N LYS A 616 -9.88 -11.81 -19.53
CA LYS A 616 -11.02 -10.89 -19.45
C LYS A 616 -10.69 -9.54 -20.09
N PHE A 617 -11.72 -8.92 -20.66
CA PHE A 617 -11.66 -7.61 -21.32
C PHE A 617 -12.22 -6.52 -20.41
N SER A 618 -11.55 -5.36 -20.36
CA SER A 618 -11.96 -4.22 -19.55
C SER A 618 -11.88 -2.90 -20.33
N PRO A 619 -13.04 -2.35 -20.74
CA PRO A 619 -13.13 -1.03 -21.40
C PRO A 619 -13.05 0.09 -20.37
N ARG A 620 -12.49 1.23 -20.78
CA ARG A 620 -12.39 2.46 -19.98
C ARG A 620 -12.64 3.67 -20.82
N PHE A 621 -13.30 4.63 -20.23
CA PHE A 621 -13.70 5.87 -20.90
C PHE A 621 -13.68 7.02 -19.92
N GLY A 622 -13.14 8.14 -20.36
CA GLY A 622 -13.13 9.38 -19.58
C GLY A 622 -13.26 10.58 -20.49
N ILE A 623 -14.06 11.54 -20.06
CA ILE A 623 -14.27 12.79 -20.76
C ILE A 623 -14.02 13.95 -19.81
N SER A 624 -13.27 14.96 -20.26
CA SER A 624 -13.10 16.22 -19.57
C SER A 624 -13.59 17.36 -20.45
N PHE A 625 -14.36 18.24 -19.85
CA PHE A 625 -14.94 19.42 -20.49
C PHE A 625 -14.49 20.68 -19.77
N PRO A 626 -13.41 21.33 -20.21
CA PRO A 626 -13.01 22.65 -19.73
C PRO A 626 -14.05 23.71 -20.13
N VAL A 627 -14.87 24.14 -19.17
CA VAL A 627 -15.91 25.17 -19.38
C VAL A 627 -15.24 26.53 -19.51
N THR A 628 -14.24 26.78 -18.68
CA THR A 628 -13.37 27.97 -18.71
C THR A 628 -11.94 27.55 -18.32
N GLU A 629 -11.02 28.51 -18.26
CA GLU A 629 -9.66 28.21 -17.72
C GLU A 629 -9.65 27.79 -16.25
N TYR A 630 -10.71 28.13 -15.50
CA TYR A 630 -10.85 27.93 -14.07
C TYR A 630 -11.88 26.88 -13.70
N ILE A 631 -12.70 26.39 -14.65
CA ILE A 631 -13.78 25.45 -14.40
C ILE A 631 -13.67 24.26 -15.34
N VAL A 632 -13.59 23.08 -14.76
CA VAL A 632 -13.54 21.80 -15.48
C VAL A 632 -14.60 20.85 -14.93
N LEU A 633 -15.33 20.21 -15.82
CA LEU A 633 -16.23 19.09 -15.55
C LEU A 633 -15.61 17.84 -16.14
N PHE A 634 -15.70 16.71 -15.45
CA PHE A 634 -15.31 15.42 -16.02
C PHE A 634 -16.29 14.32 -15.65
N PHE A 635 -16.35 13.32 -16.51
CA PHE A 635 -17.05 12.05 -16.28
C PHE A 635 -16.13 10.92 -16.68
N SER A 636 -16.13 9.84 -15.89
CA SER A 636 -15.40 8.63 -16.21
C SER A 636 -16.20 7.37 -15.92
N TYR A 637 -15.91 6.35 -16.71
CA TYR A 637 -16.50 5.02 -16.63
C TYR A 637 -15.42 3.97 -16.91
N GLY A 638 -15.40 2.88 -16.16
CA GLY A 638 -14.45 1.81 -16.42
C GLY A 638 -14.77 0.50 -15.73
N HIS A 639 -14.29 -0.57 -16.36
CA HIS A 639 -14.23 -1.89 -15.78
C HIS A 639 -12.83 -2.15 -15.24
N PHE A 640 -12.74 -2.67 -14.04
CA PHE A 640 -11.48 -2.95 -13.35
C PHE A 640 -11.49 -4.40 -12.89
N LEU A 641 -10.40 -5.08 -13.18
CA LEU A 641 -10.25 -6.51 -12.91
C LEU A 641 -9.06 -6.71 -11.97
N GLN A 642 -9.23 -7.65 -11.05
CA GLN A 642 -8.16 -8.12 -10.19
C GLN A 642 -8.27 -9.63 -10.05
N THR A 643 -7.14 -10.33 -10.08
CA THR A 643 -7.12 -11.75 -9.70
C THR A 643 -7.37 -11.87 -8.20
N PRO A 644 -8.13 -12.85 -7.74
CA PRO A 644 -8.09 -13.29 -6.35
C PRO A 644 -6.66 -13.46 -5.85
N GLU A 645 -6.44 -13.40 -4.55
CA GLU A 645 -5.13 -13.67 -3.98
C GLU A 645 -4.64 -15.06 -4.45
N LEU A 646 -3.39 -15.11 -4.96
CA LEU A 646 -2.89 -16.32 -5.61
C LEU A 646 -2.91 -17.55 -4.67
N GLN A 647 -2.77 -17.35 -3.38
CA GLN A 647 -2.90 -18.43 -2.40
C GLN A 647 -4.25 -19.17 -2.47
N TYR A 648 -5.33 -18.53 -2.92
CA TYR A 648 -6.66 -19.17 -2.98
C TYR A 648 -6.83 -20.16 -4.14
N TYR A 649 -5.89 -20.16 -5.09
CA TYR A 649 -5.92 -21.15 -6.19
C TYR A 649 -5.19 -22.44 -5.84
N TYR A 650 -4.12 -22.38 -5.00
CA TYR A 650 -3.12 -23.44 -4.91
C TYR A 650 -3.10 -24.20 -3.58
N ARG A 651 -3.88 -23.77 -2.60
CA ARG A 651 -3.95 -24.50 -1.33
C ARG A 651 -4.32 -25.95 -1.57
N ASP A 652 -3.56 -26.86 -0.93
CA ASP A 652 -3.78 -28.29 -1.07
C ASP A 652 -5.23 -28.66 -0.73
N PRO A 653 -5.82 -29.59 -1.48
CA PRO A 653 -7.15 -30.12 -1.18
C PRO A 653 -7.10 -30.85 0.19
N TYR A 654 -7.91 -30.39 1.11
CA TYR A 654 -7.93 -30.95 2.46
C TYR A 654 -9.37 -31.08 2.98
N THR A 655 -9.73 -32.31 3.37
CA THR A 655 -11.01 -32.59 4.02
C THR A 655 -11.00 -32.08 5.45
N GLY A 656 -11.96 -31.19 5.78
CA GLY A 656 -12.04 -30.54 7.10
C GLY A 656 -11.38 -29.17 7.20
N GLY A 657 -10.86 -28.64 6.09
CA GLY A 657 -10.19 -27.34 6.04
C GLY A 657 -10.51 -26.50 4.79
N PHE A 658 -9.72 -25.46 4.57
CA PHE A 658 -9.83 -24.60 3.41
C PHE A 658 -9.07 -25.18 2.23
N THR A 659 -9.76 -25.37 1.12
CA THR A 659 -9.21 -25.91 -0.13
C THR A 659 -9.09 -24.82 -1.18
N GLY A 660 -7.98 -24.80 -1.91
CA GLY A 660 -7.78 -23.93 -3.06
C GLY A 660 -8.75 -24.23 -4.18
N ASN A 661 -9.10 -23.21 -4.96
CA ASN A 661 -10.04 -23.36 -6.07
C ASN A 661 -9.48 -22.84 -7.39
N PRO A 662 -8.96 -23.71 -8.27
CA PRO A 662 -8.53 -23.29 -9.60
C PRO A 662 -9.64 -22.80 -10.53
N HIS A 663 -10.92 -22.95 -10.18
CA HIS A 663 -12.04 -22.38 -10.92
C HIS A 663 -12.19 -20.88 -10.74
N LEU A 664 -11.64 -20.28 -9.67
CA LEU A 664 -11.73 -18.85 -9.41
C LEU A 664 -11.38 -18.01 -10.63
N ASP A 665 -12.22 -17.05 -10.95
CA ASP A 665 -12.05 -16.07 -12.02
C ASP A 665 -11.73 -14.69 -11.45
N TYR A 666 -11.52 -13.69 -12.29
CA TYR A 666 -11.25 -12.31 -11.88
C TYR A 666 -12.42 -11.73 -11.08
N GLU A 667 -12.10 -11.06 -9.98
CA GLU A 667 -12.99 -10.11 -9.33
C GLU A 667 -13.13 -8.86 -10.20
N GLN A 668 -14.31 -8.26 -10.24
CA GLN A 668 -14.64 -7.16 -11.14
C GLN A 668 -15.26 -5.97 -10.41
N THR A 669 -14.84 -4.78 -10.78
CA THR A 669 -15.48 -3.51 -10.36
C THR A 669 -15.90 -2.71 -11.60
N VAL A 670 -17.13 -2.24 -11.60
CA VAL A 670 -17.63 -1.24 -12.55
C VAL A 670 -17.75 0.08 -11.81
N LEU A 671 -17.03 1.10 -12.30
CA LEU A 671 -16.94 2.42 -11.65
C LEU A 671 -17.50 3.50 -12.57
N TYR A 672 -18.31 4.38 -11.98
CA TYR A 672 -18.80 5.63 -12.55
C TYR A 672 -18.33 6.77 -11.66
N GLU A 673 -17.81 7.82 -12.27
CA GLU A 673 -17.38 9.00 -11.56
C GLU A 673 -17.76 10.27 -12.30
N PHE A 674 -18.19 11.27 -11.57
CA PHE A 674 -18.40 12.65 -12.02
C PHE A 674 -17.59 13.59 -11.15
N GLY A 675 -16.92 14.56 -11.76
CA GLY A 675 -16.14 15.56 -11.05
C GLY A 675 -16.36 16.97 -11.57
N PHE A 676 -16.26 17.92 -10.65
CA PHE A 676 -16.31 19.35 -10.88
C PHE A 676 -15.16 20.00 -10.15
N THR A 677 -14.33 20.73 -10.87
CA THR A 677 -13.23 21.52 -10.30
C THR A 677 -13.43 22.99 -10.66
N ASN A 678 -13.33 23.87 -9.66
CA ASN A 678 -13.43 25.32 -9.83
C ASN A 678 -12.33 26.04 -9.03
N GLN A 679 -11.55 26.85 -9.73
CA GLN A 679 -10.65 27.82 -9.13
C GLN A 679 -11.33 29.19 -9.12
N PHE A 680 -11.84 29.61 -7.96
CA PHE A 680 -12.57 30.88 -7.84
C PHE A 680 -11.71 32.06 -7.36
N ALA A 681 -10.42 31.81 -7.11
CA ALA A 681 -9.38 32.81 -6.89
C ALA A 681 -8.01 32.22 -7.27
N ASP A 682 -7.00 33.07 -7.51
CA ASP A 682 -5.65 32.63 -7.91
C ASP A 682 -5.02 31.62 -6.95
N ASN A 683 -5.50 31.59 -5.72
CA ASN A 683 -4.97 30.78 -4.64
C ASN A 683 -6.00 29.89 -3.95
N LEU A 684 -7.19 29.72 -4.53
CA LEU A 684 -8.27 28.96 -3.90
C LEU A 684 -9.05 28.14 -4.93
N SER A 685 -9.10 26.82 -4.75
CA SER A 685 -9.89 25.92 -5.60
C SER A 685 -10.78 24.99 -4.77
N LEU A 686 -11.88 24.59 -5.35
CA LEU A 686 -12.83 23.61 -4.83
C LEU A 686 -12.99 22.48 -5.86
N ASP A 687 -12.78 21.24 -5.41
CA ASP A 687 -13.08 20.04 -6.15
C ASP A 687 -14.27 19.33 -5.51
N ILE A 688 -15.24 18.92 -6.32
CA ILE A 688 -16.39 18.10 -5.91
C ILE A 688 -16.41 16.86 -6.79
N LYS A 689 -16.47 15.69 -6.18
CA LYS A 689 -16.44 14.41 -6.88
C LYS A 689 -17.53 13.50 -6.34
N ALA A 690 -18.25 12.86 -7.25
CA ALA A 690 -19.25 11.83 -6.93
C ALA A 690 -18.85 10.53 -7.60
N TYR A 691 -18.93 9.41 -6.88
CA TYR A 691 -18.60 8.11 -7.43
C TYR A 691 -19.58 7.02 -7.01
N ASN A 692 -19.71 6.03 -7.88
CA ASN A 692 -20.38 4.76 -7.59
C ASN A 692 -19.52 3.61 -8.13
N LYS A 693 -19.29 2.61 -7.28
CA LYS A 693 -18.60 1.34 -7.60
C LYS A 693 -19.59 0.20 -7.36
N ASP A 694 -19.81 -0.62 -8.37
CA ASP A 694 -20.46 -1.90 -8.26
C ASP A 694 -19.41 -3.00 -8.40
N ILE A 695 -19.23 -3.79 -7.36
CA ILE A 695 -18.19 -4.82 -7.24
C ILE A 695 -18.87 -6.17 -7.29
N SER A 696 -18.42 -7.05 -8.17
CA SER A 696 -18.95 -8.41 -8.35
C SER A 696 -17.84 -9.45 -8.33
N ASP A 697 -18.23 -10.70 -8.23
CA ASP A 697 -17.34 -11.85 -8.28
C ASP A 697 -16.25 -11.84 -7.18
N GLN A 698 -16.49 -11.14 -6.06
CA GLN A 698 -15.55 -11.14 -4.93
C GLN A 698 -15.41 -12.54 -4.36
N THR A 699 -14.16 -12.90 -4.04
CA THR A 699 -13.83 -14.19 -3.43
C THR A 699 -14.40 -14.30 -2.02
N GLN A 700 -15.17 -15.37 -1.79
CA GLN A 700 -15.78 -15.75 -0.52
C GLN A 700 -15.58 -17.24 -0.26
N THR A 701 -15.82 -17.70 0.95
CA THR A 701 -15.84 -19.12 1.28
C THR A 701 -17.23 -19.73 1.04
N LEU A 702 -17.24 -20.99 0.65
CA LEU A 702 -18.41 -21.82 0.47
C LEU A 702 -18.20 -23.14 1.20
N GLN A 703 -19.10 -23.50 2.09
CA GLN A 703 -19.11 -24.81 2.71
C GLN A 703 -19.71 -25.85 1.77
N LEU A 704 -18.98 -26.93 1.57
CA LEU A 704 -19.40 -28.13 0.87
C LEU A 704 -19.35 -29.32 1.82
N TYR A 705 -20.17 -30.32 1.59
CA TYR A 705 -20.09 -31.59 2.29
C TYR A 705 -19.55 -32.65 1.32
N ALA A 706 -18.30 -33.07 1.55
CA ALA A 706 -17.66 -34.11 0.74
C ALA A 706 -18.30 -35.48 0.96
N ASN A 707 -17.86 -36.45 0.16
CA ASN A 707 -18.38 -37.84 0.16
C ASN A 707 -18.40 -38.54 1.51
N LEU A 708 -17.58 -38.10 2.47
CA LEU A 708 -17.54 -38.63 3.85
C LEU A 708 -18.41 -37.83 4.83
N GLY A 709 -19.16 -36.84 4.37
CA GLY A 709 -19.98 -35.99 5.25
C GLY A 709 -19.19 -34.97 6.08
N LEU A 710 -17.88 -34.83 5.83
CA LEU A 710 -17.06 -33.82 6.47
C LEU A 710 -17.17 -32.49 5.71
N PRO A 711 -17.24 -31.35 6.41
CA PRO A 711 -17.28 -30.05 5.77
C PRO A 711 -15.93 -29.72 5.11
N VAL A 712 -16.01 -29.17 3.89
CA VAL A 712 -14.88 -28.60 3.16
C VAL A 712 -15.23 -27.15 2.81
N TRP A 713 -14.31 -26.22 3.01
CA TRP A 713 -14.51 -24.83 2.66
C TRP A 713 -13.73 -24.49 1.40
N LEU A 714 -14.48 -24.19 0.35
CA LEU A 714 -13.94 -23.82 -0.96
C LEU A 714 -14.00 -22.32 -1.16
N TYR A 715 -12.99 -21.73 -1.76
CA TYR A 715 -13.06 -20.32 -2.22
C TYR A 715 -13.90 -20.26 -3.50
N ASP A 716 -14.80 -19.26 -3.60
CA ASP A 716 -15.70 -19.10 -4.74
C ASP A 716 -15.98 -17.64 -5.07
N ASN A 717 -16.22 -17.29 -6.35
CA ASN A 717 -16.54 -15.94 -6.83
C ASN A 717 -18.05 -15.63 -6.67
N ARG A 718 -18.53 -15.43 -5.46
CA ARG A 718 -19.96 -15.19 -5.17
C ARG A 718 -20.25 -13.91 -4.42
N GLY A 719 -19.18 -13.25 -3.92
CA GLY A 719 -19.32 -12.01 -3.17
C GLY A 719 -19.65 -10.82 -4.06
N PHE A 720 -20.35 -9.86 -3.52
CA PHE A 720 -20.60 -8.56 -4.13
C PHE A 720 -20.49 -7.44 -3.10
N ALA A 721 -20.16 -6.24 -3.58
CA ALA A 721 -20.17 -5.04 -2.75
C ALA A 721 -20.54 -3.82 -3.59
N ARG A 722 -20.97 -2.77 -2.91
CA ARG A 722 -21.24 -1.47 -3.52
C ARG A 722 -20.64 -0.38 -2.66
N ALA A 723 -19.93 0.55 -3.29
CA ALA A 723 -19.40 1.72 -2.63
C ALA A 723 -19.76 2.99 -3.42
N ARG A 724 -20.30 3.98 -2.72
CA ARG A 724 -20.68 5.27 -3.31
C ARG A 724 -20.38 6.40 -2.36
N GLY A 725 -20.08 7.56 -2.90
CA GLY A 725 -19.76 8.70 -2.06
C GLY A 725 -19.63 10.01 -2.81
N LEU A 726 -19.52 11.06 -1.99
CA LEU A 726 -19.23 12.42 -2.39
C LEU A 726 -17.96 12.89 -1.67
N GLU A 727 -17.06 13.50 -2.42
CA GLU A 727 -15.83 14.10 -1.90
C GLU A 727 -15.82 15.59 -2.22
N PHE A 728 -15.44 16.40 -1.22
CA PHE A 728 -15.25 17.84 -1.34
C PHE A 728 -13.83 18.15 -0.91
N GLU A 729 -13.06 18.80 -1.77
CA GLU A 729 -11.68 19.15 -1.50
C GLU A 729 -11.46 20.64 -1.74
N LEU A 730 -11.10 21.37 -0.68
CA LEU A 730 -10.77 22.78 -0.70
C LEU A 730 -9.25 22.95 -0.59
N ASN A 731 -8.63 23.56 -1.59
CA ASN A 731 -7.18 23.80 -1.62
C ASN A 731 -6.89 25.29 -1.57
N LYS A 732 -5.97 25.70 -0.71
CA LYS A 732 -5.49 27.06 -0.54
C LYS A 732 -3.97 27.12 -0.68
N LYS A 733 -3.49 27.91 -1.66
CA LYS A 733 -2.06 28.22 -1.81
C LYS A 733 -1.66 29.47 -0.98
N PRO A 734 -0.36 29.62 -0.61
CA PRO A 734 0.14 30.74 0.18
C PRO A 734 0.27 32.01 -0.68
N ALA A 735 -0.86 32.65 -1.03
CA ALA A 735 -0.90 33.88 -1.81
C ALA A 735 -2.00 34.83 -1.33
N GLY A 736 -2.01 36.08 -1.80
CA GLY A 736 -3.00 37.11 -1.49
C GLY A 736 -2.90 37.66 -0.06
N ARG A 737 -4.03 38.11 0.49
CA ARG A 737 -4.09 38.71 1.86
C ARG A 737 -3.73 37.72 2.97
N LEU A 738 -4.06 36.44 2.81
CA LEU A 738 -3.76 35.36 3.76
C LEU A 738 -2.57 34.52 3.28
N ARG A 739 -1.51 35.18 2.81
CA ARG A 739 -0.30 34.55 2.28
C ARG A 739 0.49 33.67 3.24
N LEU A 740 0.25 33.83 4.53
CA LEU A 740 0.86 32.98 5.57
C LEU A 740 0.16 31.64 5.70
N LEU A 741 -1.07 31.55 5.20
CA LEU A 741 -1.92 30.38 5.34
C LEU A 741 -1.93 29.60 4.01
N SER A 742 -1.56 28.35 4.08
CA SER A 742 -1.77 27.36 3.01
C SER A 742 -2.38 26.09 3.60
N GLY A 743 -2.97 25.28 2.77
CA GLY A 743 -3.48 24.00 3.23
C GLY A 743 -4.56 23.41 2.34
N LYS A 744 -5.00 22.24 2.79
CA LYS A 744 -6.00 21.44 2.11
C LYS A 744 -6.98 20.92 3.14
N MET A 745 -8.26 20.97 2.83
CA MET A 745 -9.32 20.37 3.61
C MET A 745 -10.17 19.47 2.71
N THR A 746 -10.30 18.22 3.09
CA THR A 746 -11.10 17.24 2.36
C THR A 746 -12.23 16.73 3.27
N TYR A 747 -13.46 16.71 2.77
CA TYR A 747 -14.59 16.08 3.40
C TYR A 747 -15.13 14.98 2.49
N THR A 748 -15.32 13.79 3.03
CA THR A 748 -15.91 12.66 2.33
C THR A 748 -17.12 12.15 3.09
N VAL A 749 -18.21 11.94 2.36
CA VAL A 749 -19.36 11.15 2.80
C VAL A 749 -19.47 9.93 1.90
N GLN A 750 -19.48 8.73 2.50
CA GLN A 750 -19.50 7.48 1.73
C GLN A 750 -20.33 6.40 2.38
N TRP A 751 -20.73 5.42 1.56
CA TRP A 751 -21.44 4.20 1.96
C TRP A 751 -20.70 3.02 1.35
N ALA A 752 -20.28 2.08 2.19
CA ALA A 752 -19.70 0.81 1.77
C ALA A 752 -20.60 -0.31 2.30
N THR A 753 -21.25 -1.02 1.37
CA THR A 753 -22.18 -2.11 1.66
C THR A 753 -21.83 -3.33 0.81
N GLY A 754 -22.17 -4.52 1.24
CA GLY A 754 -21.85 -5.73 0.50
C GLY A 754 -22.36 -7.00 1.16
N TYR A 755 -21.91 -8.12 0.60
CA TYR A 755 -22.28 -9.45 1.07
C TYR A 755 -21.55 -9.81 2.36
N SER A 756 -20.22 -9.60 2.40
CA SER A 756 -19.38 -9.91 3.55
C SER A 756 -18.20 -8.96 3.67
N SER A 757 -17.76 -8.71 4.90
CA SER A 757 -16.59 -7.85 5.19
C SER A 757 -15.25 -8.55 5.00
N SER A 758 -15.21 -9.86 4.82
CA SER A 758 -13.98 -10.62 4.58
C SER A 758 -14.26 -11.85 3.70
N THR A 759 -13.21 -12.41 3.11
CA THR A 759 -13.30 -13.69 2.38
C THR A 759 -13.80 -14.83 3.27
N PHE A 760 -13.54 -14.78 4.56
CA PHE A 760 -13.90 -15.80 5.54
C PHE A 760 -15.15 -15.48 6.36
N GLY A 761 -15.82 -14.36 6.10
CA GLY A 761 -16.93 -13.92 6.94
C GLY A 761 -18.09 -14.91 6.98
N GLU A 762 -18.34 -15.57 5.87
CA GLU A 762 -19.41 -16.58 5.79
C GLU A 762 -19.02 -17.91 6.42
N TYR A 763 -17.73 -18.26 6.43
CA TYR A 763 -17.21 -19.44 7.10
C TYR A 763 -17.67 -19.54 8.57
N VAL A 764 -17.58 -18.44 9.29
CA VAL A 764 -17.98 -18.40 10.71
C VAL A 764 -19.46 -18.74 10.87
N TRP A 765 -20.32 -18.17 10.03
CA TRP A 765 -21.75 -18.36 10.14
C TRP A 765 -22.22 -19.74 9.65
N GLU A 766 -21.57 -20.27 8.62
CA GLU A 766 -21.83 -21.60 8.09
C GLU A 766 -21.50 -22.71 9.12
N GLN A 767 -20.48 -22.50 9.95
CA GLN A 767 -20.16 -23.42 11.06
C GLN A 767 -21.33 -23.61 12.05
N TYR A 768 -22.15 -22.55 12.24
CA TYR A 768 -23.34 -22.62 13.08
C TYR A 768 -24.59 -23.10 12.34
N GLY A 769 -24.43 -23.55 11.08
CA GLY A 769 -25.55 -24.04 10.26
C GLY A 769 -26.52 -22.96 9.78
N PHE A 770 -26.12 -21.69 9.79
CA PHE A 770 -26.96 -20.62 9.29
C PHE A 770 -26.85 -20.50 7.77
N PRO A 771 -27.98 -20.51 7.04
CA PRO A 771 -27.95 -20.24 5.61
C PRO A 771 -27.51 -18.79 5.37
N ASN A 772 -26.70 -18.58 4.34
CA ASN A 772 -26.25 -17.27 3.92
C ASN A 772 -27.42 -16.44 3.39
N PRO A 773 -27.93 -15.43 4.10
CA PRO A 773 -28.94 -14.55 3.56
C PRO A 773 -28.29 -13.68 2.47
N ILE A 774 -28.83 -13.72 1.27
CA ILE A 774 -28.48 -12.80 0.17
C ILE A 774 -29.00 -11.41 0.56
N ARG A 775 -28.22 -10.71 1.37
CA ARG A 775 -28.61 -9.41 1.89
C ARG A 775 -27.42 -8.47 1.90
N GLU A 776 -27.60 -7.29 1.31
CA GLU A 776 -26.60 -6.21 1.38
C GLU A 776 -26.53 -5.65 2.82
N ARG A 777 -25.33 -5.58 3.37
CA ARG A 777 -25.04 -5.09 4.74
C ARG A 777 -23.96 -4.03 4.69
N ARG A 778 -23.86 -3.23 5.75
CA ARG A 778 -22.69 -2.37 5.96
C ARG A 778 -21.44 -3.25 6.09
N LEU A 779 -20.36 -2.79 5.51
CA LEU A 779 -19.06 -3.43 5.67
C LEU A 779 -18.37 -2.88 6.92
N ASN A 780 -17.51 -3.67 7.57
CA ASN A 780 -16.88 -3.29 8.84
C ASN A 780 -15.98 -2.03 8.72
N TRP A 781 -15.50 -1.70 7.52
CA TRP A 781 -14.76 -0.47 7.23
C TRP A 781 -15.64 0.69 6.74
N ASP A 782 -16.97 0.58 6.82
CA ASP A 782 -17.88 1.65 6.43
C ASP A 782 -17.82 2.81 7.42
N VAL A 783 -17.13 3.87 7.04
CA VAL A 783 -17.04 5.15 7.76
C VAL A 783 -17.83 6.19 6.98
N ARG A 784 -18.93 6.67 7.55
CA ARG A 784 -19.89 7.56 6.84
C ARG A 784 -19.35 8.93 6.55
N HIS A 785 -18.70 9.57 7.52
CA HIS A 785 -18.20 10.93 7.39
C HIS A 785 -16.74 10.98 7.81
N GLN A 786 -15.92 11.57 6.97
CA GLN A 786 -14.50 11.77 7.23
C GLN A 786 -14.08 13.18 6.82
N VAL A 787 -13.35 13.86 7.68
CA VAL A 787 -12.72 15.16 7.39
C VAL A 787 -11.22 15.01 7.63
N VAL A 788 -10.44 15.41 6.67
CA VAL A 788 -8.99 15.57 6.81
C VAL A 788 -8.62 17.00 6.48
N SER A 789 -7.94 17.67 7.40
CA SER A 789 -7.50 19.04 7.24
C SER A 789 -6.00 19.14 7.51
N ASN A 790 -5.25 19.60 6.53
CA ASN A 790 -3.84 19.92 6.61
C ASN A 790 -3.66 21.43 6.43
N ILE A 791 -3.40 22.16 7.50
CA ILE A 791 -3.28 23.62 7.50
C ILE A 791 -1.90 24.02 7.97
N THR A 792 -1.19 24.78 7.13
CA THR A 792 0.14 25.29 7.41
C THR A 792 0.13 26.81 7.54
N LEU A 793 0.65 27.29 8.64
CA LEU A 793 1.03 28.69 8.85
C LEU A 793 2.55 28.78 8.64
N SER A 794 3.00 29.62 7.70
CA SER A 794 4.43 29.73 7.41
C SER A 794 4.87 31.19 7.22
N ALA A 795 6.06 31.45 7.68
CA ALA A 795 6.74 32.72 7.53
C ALA A 795 8.04 32.55 6.74
N PRO A 796 8.01 32.73 5.41
CA PRO A 796 9.17 32.55 4.56
C PRO A 796 10.24 33.62 4.81
N ARG A 797 11.48 33.30 4.41
CA ARG A 797 12.67 34.15 4.56
C ARG A 797 12.52 35.48 3.84
N GLY A 798 13.13 36.52 4.44
CA GLY A 798 13.27 37.84 3.80
C GLY A 798 12.01 38.70 3.78
N ARG A 799 10.98 38.33 4.54
CA ARG A 799 9.74 39.10 4.63
C ARG A 799 9.51 39.57 6.06
N ASP A 800 9.50 40.86 6.27
CA ASP A 800 9.08 41.45 7.56
C ASP A 800 7.58 41.17 7.78
N LEU A 801 7.31 40.32 8.73
CA LEU A 801 5.96 40.01 9.20
C LEU A 801 5.71 40.73 10.49
N SER A 802 4.64 41.52 10.58
CA SER A 802 4.17 42.09 11.83
C SER A 802 2.71 41.70 12.05
N LEU A 803 2.41 41.25 13.25
CA LEU A 803 1.05 40.99 13.71
C LEU A 803 0.80 41.90 14.91
N PHE A 804 -0.24 42.73 14.83
CA PHE A 804 -0.54 43.73 15.86
C PHE A 804 0.66 44.64 16.26
N GLY A 805 1.52 44.97 15.28
CA GLY A 805 2.71 45.80 15.52
C GLY A 805 3.94 45.09 16.09
N ILE A 806 3.83 43.78 16.36
CA ILE A 806 4.96 42.94 16.82
C ILE A 806 5.58 42.27 15.61
N LYS A 807 6.91 42.46 15.40
CA LYS A 807 7.64 41.71 14.37
C LYS A 807 7.68 40.24 14.72
N LEU A 808 7.14 39.40 13.84
CA LEU A 808 7.24 37.96 13.98
C LEU A 808 8.60 37.46 13.43
N PRO A 809 9.18 36.43 14.02
CA PRO A 809 10.34 35.78 13.44
C PRO A 809 10.02 35.25 12.06
N THR A 810 11.01 35.11 11.19
CA THR A 810 10.93 34.50 9.86
C THR A 810 11.48 33.09 9.87
N ASP A 811 11.38 32.38 8.74
CA ASP A 811 11.96 31.05 8.56
C ASP A 811 11.37 29.97 9.50
N TRP A 812 10.05 29.91 9.56
CA TRP A 812 9.35 28.86 10.30
C TRP A 812 8.07 28.41 9.57
N ALA A 813 7.65 27.20 9.87
CA ALA A 813 6.35 26.65 9.48
C ALA A 813 5.71 25.91 10.66
N LEU A 814 4.41 26.08 10.84
CA LEU A 814 3.58 25.37 11.81
C LEU A 814 2.41 24.72 11.09
N THR A 815 2.39 23.40 11.11
CA THR A 815 1.37 22.62 10.39
C THR A 815 0.51 21.83 11.36
N PHE A 816 -0.79 21.88 11.13
CA PHE A 816 -1.81 21.10 11.83
C PHE A 816 -2.39 20.08 10.86
N LEU A 817 -2.28 18.81 11.18
CA LEU A 817 -2.98 17.71 10.51
C LEU A 817 -4.10 17.22 11.43
N THR A 818 -5.34 17.57 11.09
CA THR A 818 -6.53 17.15 11.85
C THR A 818 -7.31 16.13 11.03
N ARG A 819 -7.61 14.99 11.65
CA ARG A 819 -8.39 13.90 11.08
C ARG A 819 -9.59 13.63 11.98
N PHE A 820 -10.78 13.78 11.43
CA PHE A 820 -12.04 13.42 12.05
C PHE A 820 -12.70 12.30 11.26
N SER A 821 -13.23 11.29 11.94
CA SER A 821 -14.07 10.27 11.32
C SER A 821 -15.20 9.84 12.25
N THR A 822 -16.36 9.54 11.65
CA THR A 822 -17.38 8.76 12.36
C THR A 822 -16.88 7.33 12.53
N GLY A 823 -17.44 6.61 13.50
CA GLY A 823 -17.00 5.26 13.81
C GLY A 823 -17.24 4.27 12.68
N LYS A 824 -16.38 3.26 12.63
CA LYS A 824 -16.53 2.06 11.78
C LYS A 824 -17.78 1.28 12.20
N ALA A 825 -18.25 0.40 11.31
CA ALA A 825 -19.34 -0.52 11.64
C ALA A 825 -18.84 -1.68 12.53
N TYR A 826 -19.68 -2.18 13.42
CA TYR A 826 -19.45 -3.41 14.19
C TYR A 826 -20.74 -4.19 14.40
N THR A 827 -20.62 -5.47 14.74
CA THR A 827 -21.75 -6.35 15.05
C THR A 827 -22.02 -6.32 16.55
N PRO A 828 -23.19 -5.80 17.02
CA PRO A 828 -23.56 -5.87 18.42
C PRO A 828 -23.67 -7.31 18.92
N GLY A 829 -23.14 -7.57 20.12
CA GLY A 829 -23.29 -8.85 20.81
C GLY A 829 -24.68 -9.07 21.33
N THR A 830 -25.23 -10.27 21.20
CA THR A 830 -26.49 -10.73 21.76
C THR A 830 -26.31 -12.14 22.30
N MET A 831 -27.25 -12.58 23.17
CA MET A 831 -27.26 -13.96 23.70
C MET A 831 -27.70 -14.98 22.63
N ASP A 832 -28.43 -14.52 21.63
CA ASP A 832 -28.90 -15.33 20.51
C ASP A 832 -27.97 -15.09 19.28
N ILE A 833 -27.27 -16.10 18.88
CA ILE A 833 -26.39 -16.07 17.71
C ILE A 833 -27.16 -15.77 16.42
N PHE A 834 -28.41 -16.19 16.31
CA PHE A 834 -29.26 -15.88 15.17
C PHE A 834 -29.59 -14.38 15.12
N GLU A 835 -29.93 -13.78 16.26
CA GLU A 835 -30.11 -12.34 16.37
C GLU A 835 -28.80 -11.59 16.03
N GLN A 836 -27.66 -12.07 16.53
CA GLN A 836 -26.34 -11.49 16.20
C GLN A 836 -26.08 -11.47 14.69
N ARG A 837 -26.46 -12.53 13.97
CA ARG A 837 -26.38 -12.58 12.51
C ARG A 837 -27.24 -11.50 11.84
N LEU A 838 -28.42 -11.23 12.36
CA LEU A 838 -29.31 -10.17 11.85
C LEU A 838 -28.76 -8.77 12.13
N LEU A 839 -28.03 -8.61 13.22
CA LEU A 839 -27.43 -7.34 13.66
C LEU A 839 -26.01 -7.11 13.11
N GLU A 840 -25.56 -7.95 12.19
CA GLU A 840 -24.21 -7.83 11.62
C GLU A 840 -23.95 -6.43 11.08
N ASN A 841 -22.89 -5.78 11.59
CA ASN A 841 -22.42 -4.43 11.22
C ASN A 841 -23.49 -3.32 11.38
N THR A 842 -24.49 -3.48 12.24
CA THR A 842 -25.50 -2.43 12.48
C THR A 842 -25.04 -1.38 13.47
N GLY A 843 -24.16 -1.72 14.39
CA GLY A 843 -23.57 -0.79 15.36
C GLY A 843 -22.51 0.13 14.71
N SER A 844 -22.17 1.21 15.37
CA SER A 844 -21.09 2.11 14.97
C SER A 844 -20.18 2.44 16.15
N TYR A 845 -18.87 2.39 15.97
CA TYR A 845 -17.89 2.85 16.94
C TYR A 845 -18.11 4.33 17.25
N PRO A 846 -17.65 4.82 18.41
CA PRO A 846 -17.59 6.26 18.67
C PRO A 846 -16.71 6.98 17.63
N SER A 847 -17.00 8.27 17.42
CA SER A 847 -16.19 9.09 16.50
C SER A 847 -14.80 9.35 17.03
N THR A 848 -13.83 9.44 16.13
CA THR A 848 -12.44 9.77 16.42
C THR A 848 -12.07 11.16 15.89
N ILE A 849 -11.21 11.85 16.62
CA ILE A 849 -10.58 13.09 16.19
C ILE A 849 -9.13 13.11 16.68
N VAL A 850 -8.21 13.22 15.75
CA VAL A 850 -6.76 13.29 16.05
C VAL A 850 -6.22 14.55 15.40
N THR A 851 -5.48 15.34 16.15
CA THR A 851 -4.75 16.51 15.65
C THR A 851 -3.28 16.33 15.97
N ASP A 852 -2.48 16.24 14.92
CA ASP A 852 -1.02 16.19 14.98
C ASP A 852 -0.46 17.54 14.54
N VAL A 853 0.65 17.97 15.17
CA VAL A 853 1.26 19.28 14.91
C VAL A 853 2.74 19.13 14.63
N LYS A 854 3.25 19.81 13.61
CA LYS A 854 4.67 19.91 13.32
C LYS A 854 5.10 21.37 13.28
N PHE A 855 6.13 21.69 14.03
CA PHE A 855 6.79 22.99 13.99
C PHE A 855 8.17 22.82 13.38
N ASN A 856 8.47 23.55 12.31
CA ASN A 856 9.78 23.61 11.65
C ASN A 856 10.42 24.99 11.87
N LYS A 857 11.69 25.02 12.18
CA LYS A 857 12.53 26.22 12.19
C LYS A 857 13.72 26.02 11.26
N PHE A 858 13.82 26.86 10.23
CA PHE A 858 14.85 26.79 9.21
C PHE A 858 16.00 27.73 9.54
N PHE A 859 17.24 27.24 9.38
CA PHE A 859 18.47 28.02 9.51
C PHE A 859 19.29 27.84 8.24
N SER A 860 19.82 28.93 7.71
CA SER A 860 20.81 28.85 6.62
C SER A 860 22.19 28.90 7.23
N ILE A 861 23.07 28.03 6.79
CA ILE A 861 24.47 28.02 7.20
C ILE A 861 25.23 28.95 6.23
N PRO A 862 25.78 30.08 6.71
CA PRO A 862 26.60 30.97 5.87
C PRO A 862 27.80 30.20 5.31
N PHE A 863 28.22 30.51 4.09
CA PHE A 863 29.40 29.97 3.38
C PHE A 863 29.26 28.57 2.75
N ILE A 864 28.19 27.85 3.03
CA ILE A 864 27.86 26.58 2.38
C ILE A 864 26.40 26.71 1.98
N ASN A 865 26.00 26.33 0.76
CA ASN A 865 24.60 26.35 0.32
C ASN A 865 23.71 25.34 1.07
N ASN A 866 23.93 25.22 2.37
CA ASN A 866 23.33 24.23 3.24
C ASN A 866 22.24 24.86 4.10
N SER A 867 21.21 24.11 4.37
CA SER A 867 20.15 24.48 5.30
C SER A 867 20.02 23.45 6.42
N LEU A 868 19.85 23.95 7.64
CA LEU A 868 19.60 23.14 8.83
C LEU A 868 18.17 23.41 9.31
N THR A 869 17.40 22.37 9.50
CA THR A 869 16.04 22.45 10.02
C THR A 869 15.97 21.73 11.35
N PHE A 870 15.54 22.43 12.40
CA PHE A 870 15.09 21.83 13.65
C PHE A 870 13.58 21.74 13.61
N TYR A 871 13.03 20.59 14.04
CA TYR A 871 11.59 20.45 14.11
C TYR A 871 11.13 19.64 15.33
N ALA A 872 9.87 19.87 15.68
CA ALA A 872 9.17 19.15 16.73
C ALA A 872 7.81 18.69 16.20
N GLU A 873 7.46 17.44 16.46
CA GLU A 873 6.19 16.83 16.07
C GLU A 873 5.46 16.37 17.33
N VAL A 874 4.29 16.94 17.59
CA VAL A 874 3.38 16.51 18.65
C VAL A 874 2.26 15.72 18.02
N TYR A 875 2.12 14.48 18.42
CA TYR A 875 1.04 13.60 17.99
C TYR A 875 -0.08 13.60 19.03
N ASN A 876 -1.33 13.49 18.55
CA ASN A 876 -2.53 13.56 19.39
C ASN A 876 -2.47 14.75 20.38
N LEU A 877 -2.31 15.97 19.84
CA LEU A 877 -2.10 17.22 20.59
C LEU A 877 -3.03 17.36 21.80
N PHE A 878 -4.28 16.98 21.65
CA PHE A 878 -5.33 17.13 22.68
C PHE A 878 -5.41 15.96 23.65
N ASP A 879 -4.52 14.96 23.51
CA ASP A 879 -4.46 13.75 24.35
C ASP A 879 -5.83 13.04 24.48
N ARG A 880 -6.52 12.98 23.37
CA ARG A 880 -7.84 12.35 23.33
C ARG A 880 -7.72 10.84 23.19
N ASN A 881 -8.39 10.10 24.04
CA ASN A 881 -8.56 8.65 23.91
C ASN A 881 -9.49 8.35 22.73
N ASN A 882 -8.92 8.03 21.57
CA ASN A 882 -9.65 7.73 20.35
C ASN A 882 -9.89 6.22 20.25
N PRO A 883 -11.15 5.75 20.24
CA PRO A 883 -11.45 4.33 20.20
C PRO A 883 -11.04 3.68 18.87
N GLN A 884 -10.34 2.54 18.97
CA GLN A 884 -9.97 1.67 17.84
C GLN A 884 -10.75 0.35 17.85
N GLY A 885 -11.28 -0.02 19.00
CA GLY A 885 -12.14 -1.17 19.20
C GLY A 885 -13.26 -0.86 20.17
N VAL A 886 -14.28 -1.70 20.22
CA VAL A 886 -15.35 -1.64 21.20
C VAL A 886 -15.64 -3.05 21.71
N ASN A 887 -16.15 -3.12 22.95
CA ASN A 887 -16.83 -4.30 23.42
C ASN A 887 -18.15 -4.45 22.64
N ASN A 888 -18.39 -5.56 22.01
CA ASN A 888 -19.55 -5.78 21.14
C ASN A 888 -20.88 -5.69 21.89
N TRP A 889 -20.90 -6.02 23.18
CA TRP A 889 -22.10 -5.96 24.02
C TRP A 889 -22.49 -4.55 24.44
N THR A 890 -21.49 -3.68 24.67
CA THR A 890 -21.74 -2.34 25.19
C THR A 890 -21.66 -1.25 24.13
N GLY A 891 -20.93 -1.49 23.04
CA GLY A 891 -20.62 -0.49 22.01
C GLY A 891 -19.59 0.55 22.43
N TYR A 892 -18.95 0.39 23.59
CA TYR A 892 -17.89 1.27 24.10
C TYR A 892 -16.53 0.56 24.16
N PRO A 893 -15.42 1.27 24.13
CA PRO A 893 -14.07 0.68 24.20
C PRO A 893 -13.89 -0.19 25.45
N TYR A 894 -14.34 0.29 26.58
CA TYR A 894 -14.68 -0.48 27.79
C TYR A 894 -15.61 0.35 28.68
N ALA A 895 -16.55 -0.28 29.32
CA ALA A 895 -17.39 0.34 30.29
C ALA A 895 -17.41 -0.55 31.53
N TYR A 896 -16.86 -0.04 32.64
CA TYR A 896 -16.76 -0.79 33.87
C TYR A 896 -18.13 -1.15 34.43
N GLY A 897 -19.13 -0.26 34.27
CA GLY A 897 -20.50 -0.48 34.70
C GLY A 897 -21.24 -1.53 33.87
N ASP A 898 -20.94 -1.64 32.61
CA ASP A 898 -21.63 -2.53 31.67
C ASP A 898 -21.19 -4.00 31.85
N LEU A 899 -19.95 -4.22 32.29
CA LEU A 899 -19.47 -5.55 32.68
C LEU A 899 -20.20 -6.09 33.91
N LEU A 900 -20.77 -5.22 34.71
CA LEU A 900 -21.50 -5.58 35.92
C LEU A 900 -23.04 -5.69 35.72
N GLY A 901 -23.59 -5.13 34.63
CA GLY A 901 -25.00 -4.88 34.45
C GLY A 901 -25.86 -6.09 34.04
N GLY A 902 -25.32 -7.04 33.31
CA GLY A 902 -26.15 -8.11 32.70
C GLY A 902 -26.00 -9.49 33.36
N SER A 903 -24.83 -9.85 33.84
CA SER A 903 -24.52 -11.18 34.33
C SER A 903 -23.37 -11.16 35.33
N SER A 904 -23.33 -10.17 36.18
CA SER A 904 -22.30 -9.90 37.19
C SER A 904 -21.95 -11.09 38.09
N ARG A 905 -22.72 -12.15 38.03
CA ARG A 905 -22.46 -13.38 38.79
C ARG A 905 -21.32 -14.24 38.24
N TYR A 906 -20.83 -13.94 37.00
CA TYR A 906 -19.90 -14.83 36.31
C TYR A 906 -18.59 -14.17 35.94
N TYR A 907 -18.44 -12.84 36.05
CA TYR A 907 -17.20 -12.17 35.71
C TYR A 907 -16.23 -12.14 36.88
N SER A 908 -15.20 -12.98 36.79
CA SER A 908 -14.06 -12.96 37.70
C SER A 908 -13.23 -11.70 37.50
N HIS A 909 -12.33 -11.36 38.44
CA HIS A 909 -11.32 -10.31 38.25
C HIS A 909 -10.51 -10.49 36.95
N ARG A 910 -10.29 -11.71 36.55
CA ARG A 910 -9.69 -12.14 35.31
C ARG A 910 -10.37 -11.54 34.08
N GLU A 911 -11.68 -11.68 33.96
CA GLU A 911 -12.44 -11.22 32.81
C GLU A 911 -12.44 -9.70 32.70
N ILE A 912 -12.54 -8.99 33.81
CA ILE A 912 -12.44 -7.52 33.86
C ILE A 912 -11.09 -7.06 33.35
N THR A 913 -10.00 -7.73 33.69
CA THR A 913 -8.66 -7.40 33.22
C THR A 913 -8.50 -7.65 31.73
N LEU A 914 -9.09 -8.71 31.18
CA LEU A 914 -9.08 -9.00 29.74
C LEU A 914 -9.77 -7.94 28.89
N TYR A 915 -10.79 -7.28 29.42
CA TYR A 915 -11.53 -6.23 28.71
C TYR A 915 -10.83 -4.86 28.72
N ARG A 916 -9.83 -4.63 29.56
CA ARG A 916 -9.05 -3.38 29.62
C ARG A 916 -7.85 -3.37 28.69
N GLN A 917 -8.00 -3.89 27.49
CA GLN A 917 -6.91 -3.99 26.51
C GLN A 917 -6.48 -2.61 26.03
N PRO A 918 -5.18 -2.26 26.08
CA PRO A 918 -4.68 -0.97 25.56
C PRO A 918 -4.99 -0.76 24.08
N MET A 919 -5.03 -1.84 23.30
CA MET A 919 -5.33 -1.84 21.87
C MET A 919 -6.75 -1.34 21.51
N GLN A 920 -7.64 -1.13 22.50
CA GLN A 920 -8.95 -0.54 22.28
C GLN A 920 -8.90 0.97 21.97
N PHE A 921 -7.76 1.62 22.24
CA PHE A 921 -7.56 3.03 21.97
C PHE A 921 -6.40 3.25 21.01
N ASP A 922 -6.35 4.41 20.36
CA ASP A 922 -5.20 4.88 19.61
C ASP A 922 -4.11 5.40 20.57
N GLN A 923 -2.95 5.73 20.03
CA GLN A 923 -1.81 6.22 20.79
C GLN A 923 -2.11 7.51 21.57
N ASP A 924 -1.56 7.61 22.77
CA ASP A 924 -1.59 8.80 23.61
C ASP A 924 -0.75 9.94 23.01
N ARG A 925 -0.81 11.12 23.63
CA ARG A 925 0.03 12.24 23.20
C ARG A 925 1.51 11.96 23.46
N TYR A 926 2.32 12.15 22.42
CA TYR A 926 3.77 12.03 22.49
C TYR A 926 4.47 13.04 21.58
N LEU A 927 5.76 13.27 21.84
CA LEU A 927 6.58 14.24 21.12
C LEU A 927 7.75 13.54 20.45
N LYS A 928 8.01 13.88 19.18
CA LYS A 928 9.28 13.61 18.51
C LYS A 928 10.00 14.91 18.22
N VAL A 929 11.32 14.93 18.32
CA VAL A 929 12.14 16.04 17.85
C VAL A 929 13.14 15.54 16.82
N GLY A 930 13.49 16.40 15.89
CA GLY A 930 14.42 16.02 14.84
C GLY A 930 15.24 17.17 14.28
N ILE A 931 16.29 16.77 13.61
CA ILE A 931 17.23 17.63 12.91
C ILE A 931 17.35 17.13 11.48
N ASN A 932 17.26 18.03 10.52
CA ASN A 932 17.44 17.73 9.11
C ASN A 932 18.48 18.68 8.51
N LEU A 933 19.50 18.14 7.89
CA LEU A 933 20.58 18.84 7.20
C LEU A 933 20.47 18.61 5.70
N ASN A 934 20.30 19.68 4.92
CA ASN A 934 20.35 19.63 3.45
C ASN A 934 21.64 20.30 2.96
N PHE A 935 22.33 19.69 2.01
CA PHE A 935 23.58 20.19 1.45
C PHE A 935 23.71 19.96 -0.06
#